data_1407b06ae698a1bd901b89f85e4ede4f
#
_entry.id   1407b06ae698a1bd901b89f85e4ede4f
#
_cell.length_a   1.000
_cell.length_b   1.000
_cell.length_c   1.000
_cell.angle_alpha   90.00
_cell.angle_beta   90.00
_cell.angle_gamma   90.00
#
_symmetry.space_group_name_H-M   'P 1'
#
loop_
_entity.id
_entity.type
_entity.pdbx_description
1 polymer ?
#
loop_
_entity_poly.entity_id
_entity_poly.type
_entity_poly.pdbx_seq_one_letter_code
_entity_poly.pdbx_strand_id
1 'polypeptide(L)'
;MVFARCCTVLLLALVAWPAGAQSPRISRPQATMPLLIAPAAEQPVQLQRARIEGEVQAGIAQTRITLEFHNPNRRVLEGELQFPLADGQQISGFALDINGELRDAVPVPKDRGRQVFEEIARRGVDPGLLEQTAGNQFRLRIYPLPAGGSRRVQLVIREPLAFAGQGWQWTLPLQFAAGAAAVELELQAPATTSAGAAPFRINAGRLHWQGKGAQLPAQLQWSLPAARQAQVQVAPWQDGHYLLAQLPVSTSSTPRTLPSEIGLLWDGSGSAGQRNRTREFALLDRYFAAMGDGTVALTVLRDRAEPMRRFRIRAGNWSELRAALQAVRPDGASALAQWQAQPSVKEYLLVSDGLLTYGPEQLPTLAPDQRLFAISSAGARTDSTRLRGWSESHGGRFVALGKDVESDVRELLSSPLDVQVDAGRGVQDVVIDRRSEAQGWLWLHARLAADGVPMRVRVGGGEWEALPATQKSNDGELLAGLWAQARLQQLAADRRGNREAMQRLSQQFGLVGPDTSLIVLETLEDYLRYAIRPSGKLRAEYDARFAVQLADRAAADRQRLDEVAARWKERQQWWNRSWPKDTPPQAKGRALEVASADYAMESAPVAMLAAPAPAAPPAPAPMAAAEQHMEASSARSRRSASASNKALDLITVTGGRVATPAAANEGELGIQLAAWQPDSAVARRLRQGPASQLYDRYLAERDAHADSSAFFLDVADLLLEQGQRELALRVLSNLAEMDLDNRHLLRVLGYRLMQADAPALAVPVFEQVLAMGQEEPQSFRDLGLALAAAGKPQQALAPLYQVVVRPWDSRFDGIALIALDELTNLVARSTPRLDTRSIDPRLLQAMPLDLRVVLSWDADNSDMDLWVTDPNGERAYYGNRLTYQGGQMSQDFTGGYGPEQFSLRNAKPGKYKVEANYFGSRQQLVTGATTLMLRLTTHWGTAKQKDQMVTMRLKDRAETVLVGEFEVR
;
A
#
# COMPACT_ATOMS: atom_id res chain seq x y z
N MET A 1 -1.08 -82.41 -31.66
CA MET A 1 -2.44 -82.77 -31.97
C MET A 1 -3.36 -82.03 -31.01
N VAL A 2 -4.06 -81.10 -31.56
CA VAL A 2 -5.49 -80.80 -31.47
C VAL A 2 -5.98 -80.12 -30.15
N PHE A 3 -6.33 -78.83 -30.32
CA PHE A 3 -7.64 -78.19 -30.08
C PHE A 3 -8.27 -78.47 -28.68
N ALA A 4 -8.87 -77.54 -28.00
CA ALA A 4 -9.56 -76.30 -28.32
C ALA A 4 -10.22 -75.72 -27.06
N ARG A 5 -10.36 -74.45 -27.06
CA ARG A 5 -11.50 -73.62 -26.62
C ARG A 5 -11.87 -73.46 -25.13
N CYS A 6 -11.60 -72.20 -24.70
CA CYS A 6 -12.59 -71.17 -24.33
C CYS A 6 -13.50 -71.45 -23.13
N CYS A 7 -13.34 -70.71 -22.09
CA CYS A 7 -14.39 -69.77 -21.63
C CYS A 7 -13.83 -68.72 -20.65
N THR A 8 -14.01 -67.54 -21.03
CA THR A 8 -13.76 -66.29 -20.36
C THR A 8 -14.71 -66.09 -19.17
N VAL A 9 -14.20 -65.85 -17.97
CA VAL A 9 -14.99 -65.20 -16.92
C VAL A 9 -14.23 -64.00 -16.50
N LEU A 10 -14.75 -62.84 -16.88
CA LEU A 10 -14.31 -61.52 -16.49
C LEU A 10 -14.73 -61.28 -15.03
N LEU A 11 -13.79 -61.26 -14.09
CA LEU A 11 -14.01 -60.68 -12.78
C LEU A 11 -13.49 -59.26 -12.79
N LEU A 12 -14.41 -58.30 -12.90
CA LEU A 12 -14.15 -56.89 -12.66
C LEU A 12 -13.86 -56.66 -11.18
N ALA A 13 -12.58 -56.56 -10.81
CA ALA A 13 -12.18 -55.97 -9.57
C ALA A 13 -12.24 -54.45 -9.71
N LEU A 14 -13.27 -53.82 -9.19
CA LEU A 14 -13.36 -52.37 -8.98
C LEU A 14 -12.32 -51.97 -7.88
N VAL A 15 -11.13 -51.57 -8.33
CA VAL A 15 -10.22 -50.79 -7.50
C VAL A 15 -10.70 -49.34 -7.52
N ALA A 16 -11.43 -48.96 -6.47
CA ALA A 16 -11.72 -47.55 -6.21
C ALA A 16 -10.42 -46.83 -5.87
N TRP A 17 -9.85 -46.17 -6.85
CA TRP A 17 -8.86 -45.10 -6.60
C TRP A 17 -9.65 -43.91 -6.04
N PRO A 18 -9.21 -43.32 -4.93
CA PRO A 18 -9.68 -42.01 -4.56
C PRO A 18 -9.13 -41.04 -5.60
N ALA A 19 -10.00 -40.58 -6.51
CA ALA A 19 -9.69 -39.44 -7.34
C ALA A 19 -9.60 -38.19 -6.42
N GLY A 20 -8.43 -37.96 -5.90
CA GLY A 20 -8.06 -36.65 -5.42
C GLY A 20 -8.04 -35.73 -6.64
N ALA A 21 -9.14 -35.03 -6.88
CA ALA A 21 -9.17 -33.90 -7.77
C ALA A 21 -8.21 -32.84 -7.20
N GLN A 22 -6.96 -32.90 -7.61
CA GLN A 22 -6.07 -31.77 -7.53
C GLN A 22 -6.64 -30.74 -8.53
N SER A 23 -7.40 -29.79 -8.00
CA SER A 23 -7.66 -28.56 -8.72
C SER A 23 -6.33 -28.05 -9.26
N PRO A 24 -6.24 -27.66 -10.54
CA PRO A 24 -5.01 -27.07 -11.05
C PRO A 24 -4.72 -25.85 -10.18
N ARG A 25 -3.68 -25.96 -9.37
CA ARG A 25 -3.08 -24.78 -8.75
C ARG A 25 -2.72 -23.87 -9.92
N ILE A 26 -3.46 -22.78 -10.06
CA ILE A 26 -2.98 -21.64 -10.83
C ILE A 26 -1.79 -21.15 -10.01
N SER A 27 -0.63 -21.74 -10.30
CA SER A 27 0.65 -21.17 -9.90
C SER A 27 0.64 -19.80 -10.57
N ARG A 28 0.39 -18.72 -9.80
CA ARG A 28 0.80 -17.41 -10.28
C ARG A 28 2.25 -17.62 -10.73
N PRO A 29 2.61 -17.25 -11.96
CA PRO A 29 3.97 -17.43 -12.41
C PRO A 29 4.86 -16.79 -11.35
N GLN A 30 5.83 -17.55 -10.82
CA GLN A 30 6.94 -16.98 -10.09
C GLN A 30 7.37 -15.77 -10.92
N ALA A 31 7.48 -14.60 -10.29
CA ALA A 31 7.74 -13.33 -10.95
C ALA A 31 8.92 -13.46 -11.91
N THR A 32 8.64 -13.92 -13.09
CA THR A 32 9.53 -13.89 -14.22
C THR A 32 9.38 -12.51 -14.78
N MET A 33 10.18 -11.60 -14.27
CA MET A 33 10.58 -10.32 -14.84
C MET A 33 9.53 -9.51 -15.62
N PRO A 34 9.67 -8.19 -15.60
CA PRO A 34 8.60 -7.24 -15.77
C PRO A 34 7.98 -7.33 -17.15
N LEU A 35 6.76 -7.78 -17.21
CA LEU A 35 5.88 -7.55 -18.34
C LEU A 35 5.09 -6.27 -18.08
N LEU A 36 5.12 -5.31 -19.00
CA LEU A 36 4.27 -4.14 -18.90
C LEU A 36 2.82 -4.57 -19.12
N ILE A 37 2.01 -4.45 -18.09
CA ILE A 37 0.59 -4.81 -18.12
C ILE A 37 -0.20 -3.54 -18.41
N ALA A 38 -1.08 -3.60 -19.39
CA ALA A 38 -2.07 -2.57 -19.64
C ALA A 38 -3.46 -3.22 -19.57
N PRO A 39 -4.19 -3.11 -18.44
CA PRO A 39 -5.45 -3.83 -18.22
C PRO A 39 -6.52 -3.55 -19.28
N ALA A 40 -6.47 -2.37 -19.89
CA ALA A 40 -7.39 -1.95 -20.93
C ALA A 40 -6.95 -2.35 -22.36
N ALA A 41 -5.83 -3.05 -22.53
CA ALA A 41 -5.31 -3.41 -23.85
C ALA A 41 -6.12 -4.58 -24.48
N GLU A 42 -6.45 -4.44 -25.77
CA GLU A 42 -7.02 -5.53 -26.58
C GLU A 42 -5.90 -6.46 -27.07
N GLN A 43 -4.74 -5.88 -27.40
CA GLN A 43 -3.52 -6.58 -27.76
C GLN A 43 -2.41 -6.24 -26.74
N PRO A 44 -1.60 -7.21 -26.32
CA PRO A 44 -0.52 -6.94 -25.37
C PRO A 44 0.45 -5.86 -25.85
N VAL A 45 0.88 -5.00 -24.95
CA VAL A 45 1.96 -4.06 -25.20
C VAL A 45 3.24 -4.85 -25.44
N GLN A 46 4.02 -4.45 -26.45
CA GLN A 46 5.19 -5.18 -26.91
C GLN A 46 6.48 -4.48 -26.48
N LEU A 47 7.44 -5.23 -25.95
CA LEU A 47 8.80 -4.75 -25.75
C LEU A 47 9.54 -4.81 -27.09
N GLN A 48 9.74 -3.67 -27.74
CA GLN A 48 10.45 -3.59 -29.03
C GLN A 48 11.96 -3.62 -28.87
N ARG A 49 12.49 -2.83 -27.95
CA ARG A 49 13.93 -2.71 -27.74
C ARG A 49 14.28 -2.72 -26.25
N ALA A 50 15.40 -3.36 -25.92
CA ALA A 50 16.05 -3.26 -24.63
C ALA A 50 17.54 -2.92 -24.82
N ARG A 51 17.99 -1.83 -24.18
CA ARG A 51 19.40 -1.47 -24.11
C ARG A 51 19.84 -1.57 -22.65
N ILE A 52 20.87 -2.35 -22.40
CA ILE A 52 21.41 -2.62 -21.08
C ILE A 52 22.89 -2.20 -21.07
N GLU A 53 23.18 -1.15 -20.33
CA GLU A 53 24.52 -0.61 -20.11
C GLU A 53 24.88 -0.86 -18.66
N GLY A 54 26.08 -1.33 -18.40
CA GLY A 54 26.49 -1.63 -17.03
C GLY A 54 27.99 -1.50 -16.83
N GLU A 55 28.35 -1.06 -15.63
CA GLU A 55 29.75 -0.96 -15.22
C GLU A 55 29.94 -1.48 -13.79
N VAL A 56 31.12 -2.01 -13.54
CA VAL A 56 31.55 -2.45 -12.22
C VAL A 56 32.74 -1.62 -11.78
N GLN A 57 32.57 -0.96 -10.65
CA GLN A 57 33.64 -0.22 -10.00
C GLN A 57 33.65 -0.59 -8.50
N ALA A 58 34.82 -0.96 -7.98
CA ALA A 58 35.02 -1.20 -6.55
C ALA A 58 34.00 -2.17 -5.90
N GLY A 59 33.68 -3.28 -6.56
CA GLY A 59 32.73 -4.27 -6.07
C GLY A 59 31.28 -3.84 -6.11
N ILE A 60 30.96 -2.77 -6.85
CA ILE A 60 29.63 -2.24 -7.06
C ILE A 60 29.31 -2.28 -8.54
N ALA A 61 28.14 -2.80 -8.90
CA ALA A 61 27.62 -2.71 -10.24
C ALA A 61 26.58 -1.60 -10.36
N GLN A 62 26.67 -0.79 -11.40
CA GLN A 62 25.63 0.12 -11.83
C GLN A 62 25.13 -0.33 -13.20
N THR A 63 23.83 -0.60 -13.28
CA THR A 63 23.16 -1.07 -14.50
C THR A 63 22.10 -0.06 -14.93
N ARG A 64 22.22 0.44 -16.16
CA ARG A 64 21.22 1.29 -16.81
C ARG A 64 20.45 0.46 -17.81
N ILE A 65 19.13 0.39 -17.66
CA ILE A 65 18.23 -0.39 -18.49
C ILE A 65 17.27 0.56 -19.18
N THR A 66 17.35 0.66 -20.50
CA THR A 66 16.41 1.43 -21.32
C THR A 66 15.49 0.48 -22.07
N LEU A 67 14.20 0.58 -21.85
CA LEU A 67 13.16 -0.24 -22.46
C LEU A 67 12.27 0.62 -23.36
N GLU A 68 11.96 0.12 -24.56
CA GLU A 68 11.04 0.75 -25.49
C GLU A 68 9.81 -0.14 -25.68
N PHE A 69 8.68 0.33 -25.16
CA PHE A 69 7.39 -0.34 -25.23
C PHE A 69 6.55 0.22 -26.37
N HIS A 70 5.95 -0.65 -27.17
CA HIS A 70 5.04 -0.29 -28.25
C HIS A 70 3.61 -0.71 -27.93
N ASN A 71 2.69 0.23 -28.10
CA ASN A 71 1.25 0.00 -27.95
C ASN A 71 0.62 -0.29 -29.32
N PRO A 72 0.29 -1.55 -29.65
CA PRO A 72 -0.32 -1.90 -30.94
C PRO A 72 -1.82 -1.53 -31.02
N ASN A 73 -2.42 -1.07 -29.91
CA ASN A 73 -3.83 -0.76 -29.85
C ASN A 73 -4.13 0.64 -30.43
N ARG A 74 -5.36 0.83 -30.92
CA ARG A 74 -5.83 2.11 -31.50
C ARG A 74 -6.26 3.15 -30.48
N ARG A 75 -6.04 2.88 -29.21
CA ARG A 75 -6.35 3.78 -28.09
C ARG A 75 -5.13 4.01 -27.22
N VAL A 76 -5.13 5.14 -26.53
CA VAL A 76 -4.16 5.45 -25.50
C VAL A 76 -4.36 4.53 -24.30
N LEU A 77 -3.27 4.02 -23.73
CA LEU A 77 -3.28 3.10 -22.60
C LEU A 77 -2.46 3.65 -21.43
N GLU A 78 -2.79 3.20 -20.24
CA GLU A 78 -1.88 3.24 -19.08
C GLU A 78 -1.15 1.91 -19.01
N GLY A 79 0.17 1.97 -18.80
CA GLY A 79 1.03 0.80 -18.60
C GLY A 79 1.51 0.71 -17.16
N GLU A 80 1.49 -0.49 -16.60
CA GLU A 80 2.04 -0.81 -15.30
C GLU A 80 3.11 -1.88 -15.42
N LEU A 81 4.31 -1.59 -14.89
CA LEU A 81 5.44 -2.48 -14.84
C LEU A 81 5.76 -2.80 -13.40
N GLN A 82 5.58 -4.06 -12.97
CA GLN A 82 5.96 -4.53 -11.64
C GLN A 82 7.21 -5.39 -11.74
N PHE A 83 8.17 -5.16 -10.86
CA PHE A 83 9.40 -5.94 -10.82
C PHE A 83 10.00 -6.03 -9.41
N PRO A 84 10.55 -7.20 -9.06
CA PRO A 84 11.29 -7.37 -7.82
C PRO A 84 12.73 -6.92 -7.98
N LEU A 85 13.32 -6.41 -6.90
CA LEU A 85 14.76 -6.26 -6.77
C LEU A 85 15.32 -7.32 -5.81
N ALA A 86 16.55 -7.76 -6.04
CA ALA A 86 17.26 -8.60 -5.09
C ALA A 86 17.68 -7.81 -3.84
N ASP A 87 17.99 -8.52 -2.75
CA ASP A 87 18.52 -7.89 -1.55
C ASP A 87 19.80 -7.11 -1.87
N GLY A 88 19.86 -5.87 -1.45
CA GLY A 88 20.97 -4.95 -1.74
C GLY A 88 20.88 -4.16 -3.04
N GLN A 89 20.01 -4.56 -3.98
CA GLN A 89 19.74 -3.75 -5.17
C GLN A 89 18.87 -2.54 -4.85
N GLN A 90 19.16 -1.43 -5.52
CA GLN A 90 18.40 -0.19 -5.37
C GLN A 90 18.25 0.54 -6.69
N ILE A 91 17.09 1.18 -6.90
CA ILE A 91 16.90 2.11 -8.00
C ILE A 91 17.50 3.45 -7.59
N SER A 92 18.48 3.90 -8.36
CA SER A 92 19.15 5.19 -8.21
C SER A 92 18.76 6.21 -9.27
N GLY A 93 17.96 5.83 -10.27
CA GLY A 93 17.47 6.72 -11.29
C GLY A 93 16.29 6.14 -12.07
N PHE A 94 15.43 7.03 -12.52
CA PHE A 94 14.32 6.75 -13.42
C PHE A 94 14.18 7.92 -14.39
N ALA A 95 14.01 7.63 -15.66
CA ALA A 95 13.69 8.64 -16.66
C ALA A 95 12.59 8.14 -17.61
N LEU A 96 11.75 9.06 -18.06
CA LEU A 96 10.66 8.79 -19.01
C LEU A 96 10.86 9.64 -20.26
N ASP A 97 10.56 9.06 -21.41
CA ASP A 97 10.54 9.78 -22.69
C ASP A 97 9.38 10.79 -22.71
N ILE A 98 9.70 12.05 -22.78
CA ILE A 98 8.76 13.15 -22.99
C ILE A 98 9.14 13.84 -24.29
N ASN A 99 8.29 13.73 -25.30
CA ASN A 99 8.49 14.34 -26.61
C ASN A 99 9.83 13.97 -27.30
N GLY A 100 10.30 12.70 -27.11
CA GLY A 100 11.53 12.19 -27.71
C GLY A 100 12.80 12.41 -26.87
N GLU A 101 12.76 13.16 -25.77
CA GLU A 101 13.84 13.32 -24.81
C GLU A 101 13.58 12.54 -23.53
N LEU A 102 14.58 11.82 -23.00
CA LEU A 102 14.51 11.22 -21.67
C LEU A 102 14.63 12.31 -20.62
N ARG A 103 13.61 12.40 -19.76
CA ARG A 103 13.55 13.34 -18.66
C ARG A 103 13.71 12.58 -17.35
N ASP A 104 14.67 13.01 -16.53
CA ASP A 104 14.93 12.41 -15.24
C ASP A 104 13.79 12.71 -14.26
N ALA A 105 13.40 11.70 -13.52
CA ALA A 105 12.44 11.81 -12.44
C ALA A 105 13.04 12.55 -11.23
N VAL A 106 12.14 13.09 -10.42
CA VAL A 106 12.51 13.74 -9.17
C VAL A 106 11.90 13.01 -7.98
N PRO A 107 12.60 12.92 -6.84
CA PRO A 107 12.09 12.28 -5.64
C PRO A 107 11.04 13.15 -4.96
N VAL A 108 9.92 12.54 -4.61
CA VAL A 108 8.81 13.17 -3.89
C VAL A 108 8.31 12.24 -2.78
N PRO A 109 7.64 12.76 -1.73
CA PRO A 109 6.90 11.89 -0.82
C PRO A 109 5.94 11.00 -1.60
N LYS A 110 5.84 9.73 -1.20
CA LYS A 110 5.11 8.68 -1.96
C LYS A 110 3.64 9.04 -2.18
N ASP A 111 2.97 9.53 -1.16
CA ASP A 111 1.61 10.04 -1.18
C ASP A 111 1.44 11.18 -2.18
N ARG A 112 2.36 12.14 -2.15
CA ARG A 112 2.37 13.27 -3.09
C ARG A 112 2.57 12.82 -4.53
N GLY A 113 3.49 11.87 -4.76
CA GLY A 113 3.72 11.29 -6.09
C GLY A 113 2.46 10.64 -6.68
N ARG A 114 1.75 9.84 -5.86
CA ARG A 114 0.48 9.21 -6.27
C ARG A 114 -0.61 10.22 -6.57
N GLN A 115 -0.82 11.18 -5.68
CA GLN A 115 -1.78 12.26 -5.87
C GLN A 115 -1.57 12.96 -7.22
N VAL A 116 -0.35 13.43 -7.44
CA VAL A 116 0.01 14.20 -8.64
C VAL A 116 -0.16 13.34 -9.89
N PHE A 117 0.29 12.08 -9.86
CA PHE A 117 0.11 11.16 -10.98
C PHE A 117 -1.37 10.98 -11.34
N GLU A 118 -2.23 10.70 -10.36
CA GLU A 118 -3.66 10.46 -10.59
C GLU A 118 -4.38 11.72 -11.10
N GLU A 119 -4.04 12.89 -10.57
CA GLU A 119 -4.64 14.16 -10.99
C GLU A 119 -4.23 14.54 -12.41
N ILE A 120 -2.97 14.35 -12.77
CA ILE A 120 -2.45 14.65 -14.11
C ILE A 120 -2.96 13.62 -15.12
N ALA A 121 -2.97 12.33 -14.80
CA ALA A 121 -3.51 11.29 -15.68
C ALA A 121 -4.99 11.52 -16.02
N ARG A 122 -5.80 12.02 -15.07
CA ARG A 122 -7.19 12.42 -15.33
C ARG A 122 -7.31 13.57 -16.34
N ARG A 123 -6.30 14.43 -16.46
CA ARG A 123 -6.26 15.53 -17.44
C ARG A 123 -5.72 15.12 -18.80
N GLY A 124 -5.31 13.85 -18.96
CA GLY A 124 -4.76 13.32 -20.21
C GLY A 124 -3.33 13.79 -20.52
N VAL A 125 -2.59 14.23 -19.51
CA VAL A 125 -1.18 14.67 -19.61
C VAL A 125 -0.23 13.54 -19.20
N ASP A 126 1.04 13.62 -19.56
CA ASP A 126 2.05 12.55 -19.48
C ASP A 126 2.78 12.44 -18.12
N PRO A 127 2.29 11.75 -17.08
CA PRO A 127 3.08 11.45 -15.89
C PRO A 127 3.76 10.09 -15.95
N GLY A 128 4.90 9.98 -15.27
CA GLY A 128 5.52 8.70 -14.91
C GLY A 128 5.76 8.63 -13.41
N LEU A 129 5.39 7.52 -12.77
CA LEU A 129 5.56 7.31 -11.33
C LEU A 129 6.22 5.97 -11.05
N LEU A 130 7.35 6.00 -10.35
CA LEU A 130 8.05 4.83 -9.85
C LEU A 130 8.00 4.81 -8.32
N GLU A 131 7.53 3.72 -7.74
CA GLU A 131 7.40 3.56 -6.31
C GLU A 131 7.77 2.16 -5.83
N GLN A 132 8.26 2.06 -4.60
CA GLN A 132 8.38 0.81 -3.89
C GLN A 132 7.01 0.43 -3.33
N THR A 133 6.58 -0.82 -3.57
CA THR A 133 5.33 -1.36 -3.01
C THR A 133 5.60 -2.11 -1.70
N ALA A 134 5.35 -3.39 -1.62
CA ALA A 134 5.59 -4.18 -0.43
C ALA A 134 6.91 -4.96 -0.54
N GLY A 135 7.66 -5.04 0.55
CA GLY A 135 8.97 -5.69 0.55
C GLY A 135 9.93 -5.00 -0.42
N ASN A 136 10.62 -5.79 -1.25
CA ASN A 136 11.54 -5.29 -2.29
C ASN A 136 10.90 -5.30 -3.69
N GLN A 137 9.59 -5.03 -3.77
CA GLN A 137 8.84 -4.92 -5.01
C GLN A 137 8.73 -3.45 -5.44
N PHE A 138 8.80 -3.22 -6.75
CA PHE A 138 8.67 -1.89 -7.33
C PHE A 138 7.59 -1.88 -8.39
N ARG A 139 6.90 -0.75 -8.50
CA ARG A 139 5.86 -0.50 -9.49
C ARG A 139 6.15 0.80 -10.23
N LEU A 140 6.19 0.70 -11.55
CA LEU A 140 6.29 1.84 -12.44
C LEU A 140 4.99 1.98 -13.21
N ARG A 141 4.34 3.13 -13.10
CA ARG A 141 3.16 3.51 -13.88
C ARG A 141 3.55 4.54 -14.93
N ILE A 142 3.07 4.34 -16.14
CA ILE A 142 3.39 5.16 -17.30
C ILE A 142 2.09 5.53 -18.01
N TYR A 143 1.87 6.82 -18.20
CA TYR A 143 0.75 7.33 -18.99
C TYR A 143 1.20 8.55 -19.80
N PRO A 144 0.72 8.74 -21.05
CA PRO A 144 0.04 7.76 -21.88
C PRO A 144 1.02 6.86 -22.62
N LEU A 145 0.58 5.64 -22.94
CA LEU A 145 1.17 4.86 -24.04
C LEU A 145 0.39 5.22 -25.32
N PRO A 146 0.96 6.00 -26.26
CA PRO A 146 0.23 6.50 -27.41
C PRO A 146 -0.35 5.37 -28.28
N ALA A 147 -1.51 5.58 -28.87
CA ALA A 147 -2.12 4.65 -29.80
C ALA A 147 -1.22 4.41 -31.02
N GLY A 148 -0.84 3.16 -31.30
CA GLY A 148 0.10 2.81 -32.37
C GLY A 148 1.51 3.39 -32.21
N GLY A 149 1.84 3.93 -31.02
CA GLY A 149 3.11 4.60 -30.72
C GLY A 149 3.97 3.82 -29.75
N SER A 150 5.13 4.37 -29.44
CA SER A 150 6.11 3.79 -28.51
C SER A 150 6.48 4.77 -27.41
N ARG A 151 6.91 4.23 -26.26
CA ARG A 151 7.39 5.01 -25.12
C ARG A 151 8.66 4.38 -24.56
N ARG A 152 9.69 5.20 -24.34
CA ARG A 152 10.96 4.75 -23.73
C ARG A 152 10.96 5.04 -22.22
N VAL A 153 11.50 4.08 -21.48
CA VAL A 153 11.68 4.15 -20.03
C VAL A 153 13.11 3.78 -19.72
N GLN A 154 13.74 4.50 -18.81
CA GLN A 154 15.09 4.18 -18.34
C GLN A 154 15.09 4.02 -16.83
N LEU A 155 15.71 2.94 -16.36
CA LEU A 155 15.95 2.64 -14.95
C LEU A 155 17.46 2.54 -14.71
N VAL A 156 17.94 3.06 -13.58
CA VAL A 156 19.31 2.88 -13.12
C VAL A 156 19.28 2.12 -11.80
N ILE A 157 19.94 0.96 -11.79
CA ILE A 157 19.99 0.06 -10.63
C ILE A 157 21.44 0.02 -10.15
N ARG A 158 21.66 0.20 -8.85
CA ARG A 158 22.96 0.01 -8.17
C ARG A 158 22.86 -1.20 -7.26
N GLU A 159 23.94 -1.98 -7.21
CA GLU A 159 24.04 -3.15 -6.35
C GLU A 159 25.47 -3.41 -5.89
N PRO A 160 25.70 -3.72 -4.60
CA PRO A 160 26.95 -4.30 -4.17
C PRO A 160 27.02 -5.74 -4.71
N LEU A 161 28.19 -6.12 -5.24
CA LEU A 161 28.39 -7.47 -5.74
C LEU A 161 28.47 -8.47 -4.60
N ALA A 162 27.94 -9.67 -4.82
CA ALA A 162 28.10 -10.77 -3.90
C ALA A 162 29.54 -11.33 -3.97
N PHE A 163 30.15 -11.61 -2.82
CA PHE A 163 31.45 -12.29 -2.79
C PHE A 163 31.24 -13.80 -2.73
N ALA A 164 31.79 -14.53 -3.69
CA ALA A 164 31.69 -15.99 -3.72
C ALA A 164 33.00 -16.61 -4.23
N GLY A 165 33.45 -17.66 -3.57
CA GLY A 165 34.72 -18.30 -3.89
C GLY A 165 35.92 -17.40 -3.63
N GLN A 166 36.60 -16.93 -4.69
CA GLN A 166 37.76 -16.06 -4.60
C GLN A 166 37.56 -14.70 -5.26
N GLY A 167 36.31 -14.26 -5.41
CA GLY A 167 36.05 -13.02 -6.10
C GLY A 167 34.61 -12.52 -5.98
N TRP A 168 34.39 -11.34 -6.52
CA TRP A 168 33.06 -10.74 -6.64
C TRP A 168 32.30 -11.40 -7.80
N GLN A 169 31.00 -11.59 -7.62
CA GLN A 169 30.11 -12.10 -8.66
C GLN A 169 29.06 -11.06 -9.02
N TRP A 170 28.98 -10.72 -10.29
CA TRP A 170 27.89 -9.95 -10.86
C TRP A 170 26.92 -10.89 -11.56
N THR A 171 25.68 -10.91 -11.10
CA THR A 171 24.62 -11.71 -11.70
C THR A 171 23.56 -10.77 -12.27
N LEU A 172 23.53 -10.63 -13.58
CA LEU A 172 22.57 -9.78 -14.28
C LEU A 172 21.44 -10.65 -14.85
N PRO A 173 20.21 -10.53 -14.34
CA PRO A 173 19.07 -11.22 -14.93
C PRO A 173 18.74 -10.63 -16.30
N LEU A 174 18.53 -11.47 -17.33
CA LEU A 174 18.26 -11.05 -18.70
C LEU A 174 16.89 -11.51 -19.21
N GLN A 175 16.18 -12.33 -18.45
CA GLN A 175 14.92 -12.94 -18.84
C GLN A 175 13.84 -11.89 -19.17
N PHE A 176 13.88 -10.71 -18.56
CA PHE A 176 12.93 -9.62 -18.85
C PHE A 176 13.02 -9.12 -20.29
N ALA A 177 14.19 -9.22 -20.91
CA ALA A 177 14.43 -8.81 -22.29
C ALA A 177 14.17 -9.93 -23.30
N ALA A 178 13.81 -11.15 -22.88
CA ALA A 178 13.63 -12.31 -23.76
C ALA A 178 12.58 -12.08 -24.85
N GLY A 179 11.53 -11.26 -24.59
CA GLY A 179 10.51 -10.89 -25.57
C GLY A 179 10.87 -9.72 -26.49
N ALA A 180 12.01 -9.06 -26.29
CA ALA A 180 12.39 -7.89 -27.06
C ALA A 180 12.78 -8.26 -28.50
N ALA A 181 12.31 -7.48 -29.48
CA ALA A 181 12.67 -7.68 -30.88
C ALA A 181 14.14 -7.36 -31.14
N ALA A 182 14.70 -6.42 -30.39
CA ALA A 182 16.13 -6.06 -30.45
C ALA A 182 16.67 -5.82 -29.04
N VAL A 183 17.86 -6.36 -28.75
CA VAL A 183 18.58 -6.16 -27.51
C VAL A 183 20.02 -5.76 -27.79
N GLU A 184 20.49 -4.79 -27.03
CA GLU A 184 21.89 -4.33 -27.01
C GLU A 184 22.40 -4.40 -25.57
N LEU A 185 23.52 -5.08 -25.36
CA LEU A 185 24.24 -5.13 -24.08
C LEU A 185 25.60 -4.46 -24.25
N GLU A 186 25.92 -3.54 -23.38
CA GLU A 186 27.22 -2.88 -23.27
C GLU A 186 27.65 -2.86 -21.80
N LEU A 187 28.53 -3.79 -21.42
CA LEU A 187 28.96 -3.97 -20.05
C LEU A 187 30.47 -3.80 -19.91
N GLN A 188 30.88 -3.16 -18.82
CA GLN A 188 32.28 -2.93 -18.51
C GLN A 188 32.62 -3.35 -17.08
N ALA A 189 33.74 -4.04 -16.92
CA ALA A 189 34.30 -4.44 -15.64
C ALA A 189 35.83 -4.40 -15.68
N PRO A 190 36.53 -4.46 -14.54
CA PRO A 190 38.00 -4.51 -14.54
C PRO A 190 38.60 -5.59 -15.48
N ALA A 191 39.70 -5.29 -16.14
CA ALA A 191 40.26 -6.09 -17.25
C ALA A 191 40.71 -7.52 -16.86
N THR A 192 40.82 -7.83 -15.59
CA THR A 192 41.29 -9.13 -15.06
C THR A 192 40.20 -10.21 -14.99
N THR A 193 39.10 -10.01 -15.67
CA THR A 193 37.91 -10.89 -15.56
C THR A 193 37.97 -12.08 -16.51
N SER A 194 37.48 -13.23 -16.06
CA SER A 194 37.36 -14.44 -16.86
C SER A 194 36.19 -14.39 -17.84
N ALA A 195 36.34 -15.13 -18.96
CA ALA A 195 35.32 -15.18 -20.02
C ALA A 195 33.96 -15.66 -19.53
N GLY A 196 32.91 -14.94 -19.90
CA GLY A 196 31.51 -15.36 -19.71
C GLY A 196 31.13 -16.56 -20.60
N ALA A 197 30.04 -17.23 -20.27
CA ALA A 197 29.46 -18.30 -21.06
C ALA A 197 28.84 -17.77 -22.37
N ALA A 198 28.81 -18.61 -23.42
CA ALA A 198 28.13 -18.30 -24.67
C ALA A 198 26.68 -17.83 -24.42
N PRO A 199 26.14 -16.85 -25.17
CA PRO A 199 26.68 -16.29 -26.43
C PRO A 199 27.65 -15.12 -26.28
N PHE A 200 28.05 -14.77 -25.06
CA PHE A 200 28.81 -13.55 -24.77
C PHE A 200 30.33 -13.75 -24.95
N ARG A 201 30.97 -12.74 -25.51
CA ARG A 201 32.42 -12.65 -25.55
C ARG A 201 32.88 -11.43 -24.76
N ILE A 202 33.72 -11.67 -23.77
CA ILE A 202 34.34 -10.60 -22.98
C ILE A 202 35.75 -10.39 -23.50
N ASN A 203 36.08 -9.16 -23.87
CA ASN A 203 37.40 -8.78 -24.34
C ASN A 203 37.92 -7.59 -23.49
N ALA A 204 39.03 -7.80 -22.81
CA ALA A 204 39.63 -6.78 -21.94
C ALA A 204 38.65 -6.12 -20.95
N GLY A 205 37.79 -6.91 -20.32
CA GLY A 205 36.80 -6.42 -19.39
C GLY A 205 35.60 -5.71 -20.01
N ARG A 206 35.43 -5.78 -21.34
CA ARG A 206 34.28 -5.22 -22.05
C ARG A 206 33.50 -6.33 -22.74
N LEU A 207 32.17 -6.22 -22.62
CA LEU A 207 31.19 -7.06 -23.31
C LEU A 207 30.31 -6.15 -24.15
N HIS A 208 30.31 -6.41 -25.48
CA HIS A 208 29.34 -5.82 -26.40
C HIS A 208 28.62 -6.95 -27.11
N TRP A 209 27.28 -6.93 -27.06
CA TRP A 209 26.45 -7.92 -27.72
C TRP A 209 25.18 -7.27 -28.28
N GLN A 210 24.80 -7.67 -29.48
CA GLN A 210 23.54 -7.26 -30.11
C GLN A 210 22.83 -8.47 -30.70
N GLY A 211 21.51 -8.53 -30.54
CA GLY A 211 20.69 -9.63 -31.04
C GLY A 211 19.22 -9.52 -30.67
N LYS A 212 18.52 -10.64 -30.79
CA LYS A 212 17.10 -10.73 -30.38
C LYS A 212 17.02 -11.24 -28.95
N GLY A 213 16.01 -10.80 -28.21
CA GLY A 213 15.79 -11.21 -26.81
C GLY A 213 15.72 -12.74 -26.63
N ALA A 214 15.09 -13.45 -27.57
CA ALA A 214 15.00 -14.91 -27.53
C ALA A 214 16.37 -15.65 -27.59
N GLN A 215 17.44 -14.96 -27.89
CA GLN A 215 18.83 -15.50 -27.94
C GLN A 215 19.57 -15.32 -26.60
N LEU A 216 18.98 -14.58 -25.67
CA LEU A 216 19.58 -14.32 -24.36
C LEU A 216 19.45 -15.52 -23.43
N PRO A 217 20.47 -15.82 -22.61
CA PRO A 217 20.31 -16.70 -21.48
C PRO A 217 19.43 -16.03 -20.41
N ALA A 218 18.87 -16.81 -19.49
CA ALA A 218 18.06 -16.27 -18.40
C ALA A 218 18.81 -15.24 -17.54
N GLN A 219 20.13 -15.41 -17.42
CA GLN A 219 21.01 -14.53 -16.64
C GLN A 219 22.44 -14.56 -17.20
N LEU A 220 23.16 -13.48 -17.01
CA LEU A 220 24.61 -13.38 -17.20
C LEU A 220 25.26 -13.45 -15.83
N GLN A 221 26.24 -14.36 -15.65
CA GLN A 221 27.10 -14.38 -14.47
C GLN A 221 28.52 -13.98 -14.88
N TRP A 222 29.06 -12.99 -14.17
CA TRP A 222 30.38 -12.47 -14.39
C TRP A 222 31.21 -12.51 -13.11
N SER A 223 32.29 -13.28 -13.09
CA SER A 223 33.18 -13.42 -11.93
C SER A 223 34.33 -12.44 -12.05
N LEU A 224 34.57 -11.69 -11.01
CA LEU A 224 35.59 -10.63 -10.92
C LEU A 224 36.60 -11.07 -9.82
N PRO A 225 37.82 -11.40 -10.13
CA PRO A 225 38.81 -11.75 -9.11
C PRO A 225 39.02 -10.56 -8.17
N ALA A 226 39.14 -10.83 -6.89
CA ALA A 226 39.39 -9.80 -5.89
C ALA A 226 40.54 -10.19 -4.98
N ALA A 227 41.47 -9.28 -4.80
CA ALA A 227 42.46 -9.42 -3.77
C ALA A 227 41.81 -9.21 -2.39
N ARG A 228 42.12 -10.09 -1.42
CA ARG A 228 41.69 -9.92 -0.02
C ARG A 228 42.49 -8.83 0.68
N GLN A 229 42.31 -7.60 0.28
CA GLN A 229 42.95 -6.41 0.84
C GLN A 229 41.89 -5.35 1.14
N ALA A 230 42.09 -4.63 2.23
CA ALA A 230 41.27 -3.48 2.55
C ALA A 230 41.31 -2.42 1.45
N GLN A 231 40.16 -1.96 1.02
CA GLN A 231 40.00 -0.88 0.07
C GLN A 231 39.21 0.26 0.70
N VAL A 232 39.80 1.45 0.70
CA VAL A 232 39.19 2.65 1.25
C VAL A 232 39.14 3.72 0.18
N GLN A 233 37.95 4.18 -0.16
CA GLN A 233 37.68 5.20 -1.15
C GLN A 233 37.03 6.40 -0.50
N VAL A 234 37.42 7.60 -0.94
CA VAL A 234 36.81 8.86 -0.53
C VAL A 234 36.57 9.74 -1.75
N ALA A 235 35.42 10.37 -1.82
CA ALA A 235 35.12 11.35 -2.87
C ALA A 235 34.24 12.49 -2.34
N PRO A 236 34.40 13.72 -2.85
CA PRO A 236 33.50 14.83 -2.57
C PRO A 236 32.19 14.69 -3.38
N TRP A 237 31.09 15.06 -2.76
CA TRP A 237 29.79 15.24 -3.44
C TRP A 237 28.95 16.27 -2.73
N GLN A 238 28.47 17.28 -3.46
CA GLN A 238 27.77 18.46 -2.90
C GLN A 238 28.62 19.12 -1.78
N ASP A 239 28.08 19.19 -0.57
CA ASP A 239 28.66 19.84 0.61
C ASP A 239 29.38 18.87 1.56
N GLY A 240 29.62 17.63 1.15
CA GLY A 240 30.24 16.59 1.98
C GLY A 240 31.26 15.72 1.24
N HIS A 241 31.99 14.95 2.01
CA HIS A 241 32.87 13.87 1.52
C HIS A 241 32.28 12.53 1.97
N TYR A 242 32.33 11.53 1.13
CA TYR A 242 31.78 10.23 1.40
C TYR A 242 32.84 9.15 1.30
N LEU A 243 32.85 8.29 2.32
CA LEU A 243 33.83 7.21 2.46
C LEU A 243 33.12 5.86 2.28
N LEU A 244 33.74 4.97 1.52
CA LEU A 244 33.47 3.55 1.45
C LEU A 244 34.74 2.78 1.84
N ALA A 245 34.68 1.99 2.89
CA ALA A 245 35.71 1.04 3.24
C ALA A 245 35.20 -0.39 3.12
N GLN A 246 35.90 -1.21 2.34
CA GLN A 246 35.68 -2.64 2.17
C GLN A 246 36.81 -3.40 2.88
N LEU A 247 36.47 -4.09 3.95
CA LEU A 247 37.42 -4.72 4.85
C LEU A 247 37.30 -6.22 4.77
N PRO A 248 38.38 -6.97 4.43
CA PRO A 248 38.36 -8.41 4.58
C PRO A 248 38.38 -8.76 6.08
N VAL A 249 37.43 -9.58 6.50
CA VAL A 249 37.31 -10.01 7.88
C VAL A 249 37.43 -11.54 7.98
N SER A 250 37.97 -12.03 9.08
CA SER A 250 37.99 -13.45 9.35
C SER A 250 36.63 -13.85 9.90
N THR A 251 35.95 -14.74 9.19
CA THR A 251 34.74 -15.37 9.69
C THR A 251 35.09 -16.38 10.74
N SER A 252 34.48 -16.32 11.93
CA SER A 252 34.62 -17.36 12.93
C SER A 252 34.06 -18.69 12.40
N SER A 253 34.88 -19.73 12.34
CA SER A 253 34.41 -21.07 12.00
C SER A 253 33.71 -21.76 13.16
N THR A 254 33.82 -21.23 14.37
CA THR A 254 33.25 -21.81 15.57
C THR A 254 31.82 -21.37 15.76
N PRO A 255 30.85 -22.30 15.81
CA PRO A 255 29.46 -21.97 16.10
C PRO A 255 29.35 -21.29 17.48
N ARG A 256 28.44 -20.28 17.54
CA ARG A 256 28.12 -19.66 18.83
C ARG A 256 27.42 -20.62 19.77
N THR A 257 27.58 -20.44 21.05
CA THR A 257 26.85 -21.21 22.06
C THR A 257 25.38 -20.77 22.02
N LEU A 258 24.48 -21.72 21.81
CA LEU A 258 23.05 -21.49 21.81
C LEU A 258 22.52 -21.50 23.25
N PRO A 259 21.56 -20.60 23.58
CA PRO A 259 20.92 -20.60 24.89
C PRO A 259 20.00 -21.82 25.04
N SER A 260 19.82 -22.27 26.30
CA SER A 260 18.94 -23.39 26.62
C SER A 260 17.45 -23.06 26.52
N GLU A 261 17.08 -21.78 26.47
CA GLU A 261 15.70 -21.32 26.22
C GLU A 261 15.68 -20.24 25.12
N ILE A 262 14.91 -20.49 24.07
CA ILE A 262 14.72 -19.57 22.95
C ILE A 262 13.23 -19.25 22.76
N GLY A 263 12.95 -18.09 22.18
CA GLY A 263 11.64 -17.71 21.66
C GLY A 263 11.56 -17.94 20.15
N LEU A 264 10.60 -18.70 19.69
CA LEU A 264 10.30 -18.84 18.28
C LEU A 264 9.06 -18.01 17.94
N LEU A 265 9.25 -16.93 17.20
CA LEU A 265 8.21 -16.07 16.69
C LEU A 265 7.88 -16.53 15.26
N TRP A 266 6.74 -17.20 15.12
CA TRP A 266 6.34 -17.80 13.86
C TRP A 266 5.24 -17.00 13.21
N ASP A 267 5.53 -16.42 12.08
CA ASP A 267 4.55 -15.71 11.29
C ASP A 267 3.54 -16.69 10.66
N GLY A 268 2.28 -16.51 11.03
CA GLY A 268 1.14 -17.30 10.57
C GLY A 268 0.12 -16.46 9.79
N SER A 269 0.47 -15.24 9.34
CA SER A 269 -0.36 -14.37 8.51
C SER A 269 -0.71 -14.96 7.16
N GLY A 270 -1.59 -14.32 6.40
CA GLY A 270 -1.96 -14.72 5.05
C GLY A 270 -0.75 -14.79 4.12
N SER A 271 0.14 -13.79 4.14
CA SER A 271 1.36 -13.72 3.31
C SER A 271 2.35 -14.84 3.63
N ALA A 272 2.38 -15.32 4.88
CA ALA A 272 3.22 -16.45 5.31
C ALA A 272 2.96 -17.75 4.52
N GLY A 273 1.80 -17.89 3.87
CA GLY A 273 1.49 -19.00 2.98
C GLY A 273 2.41 -19.10 1.75
N GLN A 274 3.14 -18.04 1.43
CA GLN A 274 4.03 -18.00 0.28
C GLN A 274 5.50 -18.27 0.62
N ARG A 275 5.83 -18.45 1.90
CA ARG A 275 7.15 -18.82 2.35
C ARG A 275 7.45 -20.29 2.03
N ASN A 276 8.72 -20.62 1.89
CA ASN A 276 9.17 -22.00 1.64
C ASN A 276 9.40 -22.75 2.94
N ARG A 277 8.32 -23.27 3.53
CA ARG A 277 8.35 -24.02 4.80
C ARG A 277 9.33 -25.21 4.79
N THR A 278 9.56 -25.85 3.64
CA THR A 278 10.50 -26.96 3.54
C THR A 278 11.91 -26.51 3.87
N ARG A 279 12.35 -25.35 3.34
CA ARG A 279 13.66 -24.76 3.67
C ARG A 279 13.73 -24.28 5.10
N GLU A 280 12.68 -23.66 5.61
CA GLU A 280 12.60 -23.23 7.00
C GLU A 280 12.75 -24.42 7.96
N PHE A 281 12.05 -25.52 7.70
CA PHE A 281 12.18 -26.73 8.52
C PHE A 281 13.57 -27.38 8.39
N ALA A 282 14.17 -27.39 7.20
CA ALA A 282 15.53 -27.89 7.03
C ALA A 282 16.56 -27.08 7.83
N LEU A 283 16.41 -25.74 7.87
CA LEU A 283 17.24 -24.88 8.72
C LEU A 283 17.01 -25.18 10.19
N LEU A 284 15.75 -25.29 10.63
CA LEU A 284 15.41 -25.60 12.05
C LEU A 284 15.85 -26.99 12.46
N ASP A 285 15.84 -28.00 11.56
CA ASP A 285 16.41 -29.34 11.83
C ASP A 285 17.88 -29.22 12.25
N ARG A 286 18.69 -28.41 11.54
CA ARG A 286 20.10 -28.18 11.86
C ARG A 286 20.28 -27.33 13.11
N TYR A 287 19.46 -26.30 13.28
CA TYR A 287 19.52 -25.44 14.46
C TYR A 287 19.24 -26.22 15.74
N PHE A 288 18.18 -27.04 15.79
CA PHE A 288 17.85 -27.84 16.98
C PHE A 288 18.81 -28.99 17.19
N ALA A 289 19.39 -29.57 16.13
CA ALA A 289 20.48 -30.53 16.28
C ALA A 289 21.71 -29.89 16.97
N ALA A 290 22.06 -28.66 16.63
CA ALA A 290 23.14 -27.92 17.28
C ALA A 290 22.79 -27.47 18.71
N MET A 291 21.52 -27.19 18.99
CA MET A 291 21.03 -26.83 20.34
C MET A 291 21.10 -28.01 21.31
N GLY A 292 20.81 -29.22 20.83
CA GLY A 292 20.78 -30.43 21.66
C GLY A 292 19.57 -30.46 22.60
N ASP A 293 19.76 -30.04 23.84
CA ASP A 293 18.71 -29.97 24.87
C ASP A 293 18.28 -28.51 25.14
N GLY A 294 16.97 -28.27 25.23
CA GLY A 294 16.48 -26.95 25.52
C GLY A 294 14.95 -26.81 25.53
N THR A 295 14.49 -25.59 25.62
CA THR A 295 13.07 -25.23 25.61
C THR A 295 12.81 -24.16 24.58
N VAL A 296 11.72 -24.29 23.83
CA VAL A 296 11.26 -23.31 22.83
C VAL A 296 9.94 -22.71 23.27
N ALA A 297 9.92 -21.42 23.47
CA ALA A 297 8.71 -20.62 23.67
C ALA A 297 8.14 -20.17 22.30
N LEU A 298 7.19 -20.93 21.76
CA LEU A 298 6.54 -20.63 20.48
C LEU A 298 5.45 -19.58 20.65
N THR A 299 5.51 -18.50 19.87
CA THR A 299 4.44 -17.55 19.69
C THR A 299 4.11 -17.44 18.20
N VAL A 300 2.87 -17.75 17.81
CA VAL A 300 2.41 -17.57 16.44
C VAL A 300 1.89 -16.12 16.31
N LEU A 301 2.40 -15.41 15.31
CA LEU A 301 2.05 -14.01 15.01
C LEU A 301 1.09 -13.96 13.82
N ARG A 302 -0.02 -13.26 13.99
CA ARG A 302 -1.03 -13.00 12.94
C ARG A 302 -1.54 -11.56 13.09
N ASP A 303 -2.86 -11.34 12.99
CA ASP A 303 -3.55 -10.11 13.41
C ASP A 303 -3.25 -9.72 14.86
N ARG A 304 -2.81 -10.67 15.64
CA ARG A 304 -2.28 -10.57 17.02
C ARG A 304 -1.37 -11.75 17.32
N ALA A 305 -0.61 -11.65 18.40
CA ALA A 305 0.13 -12.80 18.93
C ALA A 305 -0.83 -13.82 19.54
N GLU A 306 -0.68 -15.08 19.18
CA GLU A 306 -1.38 -16.17 19.84
C GLU A 306 -0.74 -16.48 21.22
N PRO A 307 -1.47 -17.11 22.15
CA PRO A 307 -0.93 -17.49 23.44
C PRO A 307 0.34 -18.36 23.28
N MET A 308 1.39 -17.97 24.00
CA MET A 308 2.69 -18.66 23.97
C MET A 308 2.55 -20.11 24.44
N ARG A 309 3.19 -21.03 23.72
CA ARG A 309 3.29 -22.46 24.06
C ARG A 309 4.75 -22.87 24.23
N ARG A 310 5.05 -23.70 25.21
CA ARG A 310 6.42 -24.20 25.47
C ARG A 310 6.59 -25.64 24.98
N PHE A 311 7.70 -25.89 24.30
CA PHE A 311 8.08 -27.19 23.76
C PHE A 311 9.46 -27.57 24.26
N ARG A 312 9.66 -28.80 24.67
CA ARG A 312 10.95 -29.29 25.14
C ARG A 312 11.69 -30.00 24.00
N ILE A 313 12.92 -29.59 23.77
CA ILE A 313 13.82 -30.20 22.82
C ILE A 313 14.75 -31.14 23.60
N ARG A 314 14.95 -32.37 23.12
CA ARG A 314 15.85 -33.36 23.74
C ARG A 314 16.71 -33.99 22.67
N ALA A 315 18.04 -33.92 22.82
CA ALA A 315 19.00 -34.42 21.85
C ALA A 315 18.68 -33.97 20.40
N GLY A 316 18.24 -32.70 20.24
CA GLY A 316 17.84 -32.15 18.96
C GLY A 316 16.47 -32.57 18.43
N ASN A 317 15.74 -33.43 19.13
CA ASN A 317 14.41 -33.88 18.73
C ASN A 317 13.38 -32.78 19.05
N TRP A 318 12.78 -32.21 18.01
CA TRP A 318 11.77 -31.16 18.05
C TRP A 318 10.45 -31.52 17.35
N SER A 319 10.16 -32.84 17.26
CA SER A 319 9.01 -33.39 16.51
C SER A 319 7.66 -32.80 16.96
N GLU A 320 7.46 -32.56 18.26
CA GLU A 320 6.23 -31.95 18.81
C GLU A 320 6.06 -30.49 18.32
N LEU A 321 7.13 -29.71 18.39
CA LEU A 321 7.15 -28.36 17.89
C LEU A 321 6.93 -28.32 16.37
N ARG A 322 7.58 -29.23 15.62
CA ARG A 322 7.41 -29.37 14.18
C ARG A 322 5.96 -29.62 13.80
N ALA A 323 5.32 -30.57 14.47
CA ALA A 323 3.90 -30.89 14.26
C ALA A 323 3.01 -29.68 14.57
N ALA A 324 3.33 -28.92 15.63
CA ALA A 324 2.61 -27.69 15.96
C ALA A 324 2.74 -26.61 14.86
N LEU A 325 3.95 -26.42 14.30
CA LEU A 325 4.18 -25.47 13.21
C LEU A 325 3.52 -25.91 11.89
N GLN A 326 3.51 -27.21 11.60
CA GLN A 326 2.81 -27.77 10.44
C GLN A 326 1.30 -27.56 10.50
N ALA A 327 0.72 -27.56 11.70
CA ALA A 327 -0.70 -27.33 11.93
C ALA A 327 -1.10 -25.86 11.78
N VAL A 328 -0.13 -24.91 11.77
CA VAL A 328 -0.42 -23.49 11.56
C VAL A 328 -0.88 -23.26 10.12
N ARG A 329 -2.16 -22.94 9.95
CA ARG A 329 -2.73 -22.49 8.66
C ARG A 329 -2.54 -20.98 8.53
N PRO A 330 -1.90 -20.48 7.48
CA PRO A 330 -1.75 -19.03 7.25
C PRO A 330 -3.12 -18.34 7.16
N ASP A 331 -3.38 -17.32 7.98
CA ASP A 331 -4.63 -16.55 7.95
C ASP A 331 -4.52 -15.26 8.77
N GLY A 332 -5.24 -14.21 8.37
CA GLY A 332 -5.22 -12.90 9.00
C GLY A 332 -4.01 -12.06 8.57
N ALA A 333 -3.98 -10.81 9.02
CA ALA A 333 -2.91 -9.87 8.74
C ALA A 333 -1.65 -10.12 9.58
N SER A 334 -0.56 -9.45 9.23
CA SER A 334 0.74 -9.60 9.85
C SER A 334 1.02 -8.49 10.87
N ALA A 335 0.78 -8.77 12.16
CA ALA A 335 1.09 -7.87 13.28
C ALA A 335 2.39 -8.31 13.99
N LEU A 336 3.52 -8.26 13.27
CA LEU A 336 4.80 -8.80 13.70
C LEU A 336 5.39 -8.17 14.97
N ALA A 337 4.96 -6.97 15.34
CA ALA A 337 5.46 -6.25 16.51
C ALA A 337 4.58 -6.45 17.77
N GLN A 338 3.44 -7.14 17.65
CA GLN A 338 2.49 -7.33 18.77
C GLN A 338 2.74 -8.62 19.56
N TRP A 339 3.84 -8.70 20.25
CA TRP A 339 4.15 -9.80 21.16
C TRP A 339 4.86 -9.30 22.42
N GLN A 340 5.07 -10.15 23.39
CA GLN A 340 5.70 -9.77 24.67
C GLN A 340 7.01 -10.54 24.85
N ALA A 341 8.09 -9.78 25.08
CA ALA A 341 9.38 -10.35 25.41
C ALA A 341 9.33 -11.04 26.78
N GLN A 342 9.87 -12.25 26.86
CA GLN A 342 9.95 -13.02 28.11
C GLN A 342 11.33 -12.86 28.75
N PRO A 343 11.44 -12.55 30.03
CA PRO A 343 12.73 -12.31 30.70
C PRO A 343 13.69 -13.55 30.69
N SER A 344 13.11 -14.75 30.64
CA SER A 344 13.90 -16.00 30.60
C SER A 344 14.50 -16.29 29.22
N VAL A 345 13.94 -15.71 28.16
CA VAL A 345 14.36 -15.94 26.77
C VAL A 345 15.51 -15.01 26.43
N LYS A 346 16.65 -15.55 26.04
CA LYS A 346 17.84 -14.76 25.66
C LYS A 346 17.96 -14.56 24.14
N GLU A 347 17.26 -15.35 23.38
CA GLU A 347 17.32 -15.34 21.93
C GLU A 347 15.94 -15.56 21.32
N TYR A 348 15.58 -14.70 20.39
CA TYR A 348 14.39 -14.83 19.59
C TYR A 348 14.75 -15.15 18.13
N LEU A 349 14.06 -16.14 17.56
CA LEU A 349 14.07 -16.45 16.13
C LEU A 349 12.74 -15.99 15.54
N LEU A 350 12.75 -14.95 14.72
CA LEU A 350 11.59 -14.48 13.96
C LEU A 350 11.62 -15.10 12.57
N VAL A 351 10.67 -15.98 12.26
CA VAL A 351 10.52 -16.59 10.94
C VAL A 351 9.35 -15.92 10.22
N SER A 352 9.64 -15.02 9.29
CA SER A 352 8.65 -14.16 8.62
C SER A 352 9.16 -13.68 7.27
N ASP A 353 8.24 -13.18 6.41
CA ASP A 353 8.59 -12.38 5.23
C ASP A 353 8.87 -10.90 5.58
N GLY A 354 8.60 -10.48 6.83
CA GLY A 354 8.84 -9.12 7.30
C GLY A 354 7.78 -8.11 6.88
N LEU A 355 6.75 -8.51 6.14
CA LEU A 355 5.65 -7.64 5.78
C LEU A 355 4.81 -7.34 7.01
N LEU A 356 4.80 -6.09 7.43
CA LEU A 356 3.97 -5.62 8.52
C LEU A 356 2.74 -4.94 7.91
N THR A 357 1.62 -5.63 7.89
CA THR A 357 0.38 -5.19 7.24
C THR A 357 -0.64 -4.69 8.24
N TYR A 358 -0.40 -4.90 9.54
CA TYR A 358 -1.37 -4.63 10.59
C TYR A 358 -0.71 -4.32 11.94
N GLY A 359 -1.33 -3.45 12.72
CA GLY A 359 -0.88 -3.12 14.07
C GLY A 359 0.29 -2.11 14.13
N PRO A 360 0.95 -2.02 15.30
CA PRO A 360 2.06 -1.11 15.51
C PRO A 360 3.33 -1.56 14.78
N GLU A 361 4.15 -0.61 14.35
CA GLU A 361 5.42 -0.88 13.68
C GLU A 361 6.60 -1.08 14.64
N GLN A 362 6.46 -0.64 15.89
CA GLN A 362 7.53 -0.69 16.87
C GLN A 362 7.56 -2.04 17.59
N LEU A 363 8.72 -2.71 17.55
CA LEU A 363 8.97 -3.94 18.30
C LEU A 363 8.83 -3.71 19.82
N PRO A 364 8.45 -4.75 20.59
CA PRO A 364 8.54 -4.70 22.03
C PRO A 364 10.00 -4.47 22.47
N THR A 365 10.16 -3.75 23.57
CA THR A 365 11.49 -3.51 24.16
C THR A 365 12.13 -4.83 24.58
N LEU A 366 13.29 -5.13 24.01
CA LEU A 366 14.12 -6.26 24.42
C LEU A 366 15.14 -5.80 25.48
N ALA A 367 15.46 -6.70 26.43
CA ALA A 367 16.53 -6.46 27.38
C ALA A 367 17.89 -6.45 26.66
N PRO A 368 18.91 -5.74 27.20
CA PRO A 368 20.22 -5.64 26.55
C PRO A 368 20.94 -6.95 26.28
N ASP A 369 20.58 -8.00 27.00
CA ASP A 369 21.13 -9.36 26.84
C ASP A 369 20.24 -10.28 25.99
N GLN A 370 19.12 -9.75 25.45
CA GLN A 370 18.26 -10.47 24.52
C GLN A 370 18.60 -10.12 23.08
N ARG A 371 18.68 -11.14 22.23
CA ARG A 371 19.02 -11.01 20.80
C ARG A 371 17.86 -11.42 19.92
N LEU A 372 17.76 -10.79 18.75
CA LEU A 372 16.75 -11.12 17.73
C LEU A 372 17.43 -11.55 16.44
N PHE A 373 17.19 -12.78 16.01
CA PHE A 373 17.56 -13.29 14.69
C PHE A 373 16.31 -13.35 13.82
N ALA A 374 16.41 -12.89 12.58
CA ALA A 374 15.31 -12.94 11.63
C ALA A 374 15.64 -13.88 10.46
N ILE A 375 14.65 -14.66 10.02
CA ILE A 375 14.79 -15.67 8.99
C ILE A 375 13.66 -15.50 7.98
N SER A 376 13.99 -15.47 6.68
CA SER A 376 12.97 -15.43 5.63
C SER A 376 13.28 -16.36 4.47
N SER A 377 12.27 -17.05 4.00
CA SER A 377 12.29 -17.89 2.79
C SER A 377 11.43 -17.33 1.64
N ALA A 378 10.90 -16.09 1.79
CA ALA A 378 9.96 -15.49 0.84
C ALA A 378 10.64 -14.87 -0.40
N GLY A 379 11.97 -14.91 -0.49
CA GLY A 379 12.73 -14.39 -1.63
C GLY A 379 12.49 -12.89 -1.83
N ALA A 380 12.18 -12.47 -3.05
CA ALA A 380 11.97 -11.07 -3.40
C ALA A 380 10.75 -10.39 -2.74
N ARG A 381 9.89 -11.16 -2.06
CA ARG A 381 8.75 -10.62 -1.28
C ARG A 381 9.15 -10.24 0.13
N THR A 382 10.34 -10.62 0.57
CA THR A 382 10.84 -10.30 1.90
C THR A 382 11.07 -8.80 2.04
N ASP A 383 10.57 -8.21 3.13
CA ASP A 383 11.03 -6.91 3.61
C ASP A 383 12.36 -7.09 4.34
N SER A 384 13.42 -7.32 3.56
CA SER A 384 14.77 -7.57 4.08
C SER A 384 15.32 -6.37 4.85
N THR A 385 14.93 -5.17 4.48
CA THR A 385 15.33 -3.94 5.16
C THR A 385 14.82 -3.90 6.59
N ARG A 386 13.54 -4.22 6.80
CA ARG A 386 12.94 -4.29 8.14
C ARG A 386 13.52 -5.41 8.98
N LEU A 387 13.55 -6.63 8.45
CA LEU A 387 14.07 -7.80 9.19
C LEU A 387 15.53 -7.61 9.59
N ARG A 388 16.36 -7.06 8.70
CA ARG A 388 17.76 -6.73 8.97
C ARG A 388 17.87 -5.64 10.02
N GLY A 389 17.16 -4.54 9.87
CA GLY A 389 17.16 -3.43 10.82
C GLY A 389 16.76 -3.88 12.23
N TRP A 390 15.72 -4.69 12.34
CA TRP A 390 15.27 -5.24 13.62
C TRP A 390 16.29 -6.21 14.24
N SER A 391 16.83 -7.13 13.46
CA SER A 391 17.78 -8.12 14.01
C SER A 391 19.12 -7.49 14.38
N GLU A 392 19.69 -6.64 13.54
CA GLU A 392 20.99 -6.01 13.79
C GLU A 392 20.94 -5.00 14.96
N SER A 393 19.84 -4.24 15.11
CA SER A 393 19.66 -3.35 16.27
C SER A 393 19.55 -4.07 17.61
N HIS A 394 19.25 -5.39 17.57
CA HIS A 394 19.17 -6.24 18.77
C HIS A 394 20.28 -7.30 18.82
N GLY A 395 21.44 -7.02 18.23
CA GLY A 395 22.65 -7.85 18.32
C GLY A 395 22.53 -9.23 17.68
N GLY A 396 21.54 -9.43 16.82
CA GLY A 396 21.38 -10.64 16.01
C GLY A 396 21.71 -10.42 14.55
N ARG A 397 21.09 -11.21 13.68
CA ARG A 397 21.36 -11.23 12.23
C ARG A 397 20.09 -11.59 11.46
N PHE A 398 19.94 -11.06 10.26
CA PHE A 398 18.95 -11.49 9.27
C PHE A 398 19.57 -12.54 8.34
N VAL A 399 18.89 -13.69 8.17
CA VAL A 399 19.27 -14.79 7.28
C VAL A 399 18.20 -14.94 6.18
N ALA A 400 18.55 -14.63 4.95
CA ALA A 400 17.73 -14.89 3.78
C ALA A 400 18.01 -16.30 3.25
N LEU A 401 17.03 -17.21 3.34
CA LEU A 401 17.25 -18.62 2.96
C LEU A 401 17.49 -18.76 1.47
N GLY A 402 18.72 -19.14 1.13
CA GLY A 402 19.20 -19.38 -0.21
C GLY A 402 18.95 -20.80 -0.75
N LYS A 403 19.78 -21.22 -1.70
CA LYS A 403 19.75 -22.58 -2.24
C LYS A 403 20.54 -23.57 -1.38
N ASP A 404 21.54 -23.08 -0.62
CA ASP A 404 22.45 -23.87 0.19
C ASP A 404 22.11 -23.73 1.68
N VAL A 405 21.40 -24.74 2.22
CA VAL A 405 20.99 -24.79 3.62
C VAL A 405 22.18 -24.78 4.58
N GLU A 406 23.30 -25.41 4.20
CA GLU A 406 24.49 -25.48 5.07
C GLU A 406 25.17 -24.11 5.22
N SER A 407 25.10 -23.28 4.17
CA SER A 407 25.53 -21.89 4.24
C SER A 407 24.62 -21.07 5.14
N ASP A 408 23.28 -21.19 4.96
CA ASP A 408 22.27 -20.49 5.77
C ASP A 408 22.40 -20.86 7.26
N VAL A 409 22.66 -22.14 7.55
CA VAL A 409 22.88 -22.62 8.92
C VAL A 409 24.16 -22.05 9.53
N ARG A 410 25.27 -22.06 8.79
CA ARG A 410 26.53 -21.46 9.27
C ARG A 410 26.33 -19.97 9.58
N GLU A 411 25.58 -19.26 8.74
CA GLU A 411 25.26 -17.86 8.97
C GLU A 411 24.44 -17.66 10.24
N LEU A 412 23.40 -18.47 10.47
CA LEU A 412 22.56 -18.41 11.67
C LEU A 412 23.32 -18.76 12.95
N LEU A 413 24.21 -19.73 12.87
CA LEU A 413 24.99 -20.21 14.02
C LEU A 413 26.27 -19.42 14.28
N SER A 414 26.67 -18.50 13.39
CA SER A 414 27.81 -17.61 13.62
C SER A 414 27.41 -16.41 14.48
N SER A 415 28.29 -15.95 15.37
CA SER A 415 28.11 -14.69 16.06
C SER A 415 28.33 -13.54 15.11
N PRO A 416 27.51 -12.48 15.14
CA PRO A 416 27.85 -11.23 14.48
C PRO A 416 29.21 -10.71 15.01
N LEU A 417 30.06 -10.21 14.12
CA LEU A 417 31.34 -9.66 14.51
C LEU A 417 31.15 -8.43 15.41
N ASP A 418 31.94 -8.33 16.49
CA ASP A 418 32.05 -7.08 17.23
C ASP A 418 32.85 -6.09 16.38
N VAL A 419 32.20 -5.00 15.97
CA VAL A 419 32.81 -3.97 15.14
C VAL A 419 32.71 -2.65 15.87
N GLN A 420 33.86 -2.08 16.18
CA GLN A 420 33.96 -0.78 16.83
C GLN A 420 34.66 0.21 15.89
N VAL A 421 34.09 1.40 15.78
CA VAL A 421 34.64 2.46 14.95
C VAL A 421 35.00 3.65 15.84
N ASP A 422 36.29 4.01 15.81
CA ASP A 422 36.76 5.24 16.40
C ASP A 422 36.76 6.32 15.33
N ALA A 423 35.71 7.14 15.37
CA ALA A 423 35.49 8.21 14.45
C ALA A 423 36.03 9.51 15.01
N GLY A 424 37.09 10.06 14.39
CA GLY A 424 37.66 11.36 14.72
C GLY A 424 36.62 12.49 14.58
N ARG A 425 36.95 13.68 15.10
CA ARG A 425 36.13 14.88 14.87
C ARG A 425 35.99 15.13 13.38
N GLY A 426 34.74 15.22 12.89
CA GLY A 426 34.43 15.40 11.45
C GLY A 426 34.00 14.16 10.72
N VAL A 427 33.96 13.00 11.36
CA VAL A 427 33.24 11.83 10.86
C VAL A 427 31.80 11.86 11.34
N GLN A 428 30.85 11.72 10.41
CA GLN A 428 29.43 11.78 10.70
C GLN A 428 28.75 10.52 10.15
N ASP A 429 27.70 10.08 10.83
CA ASP A 429 26.77 9.05 10.32
C ASP A 429 27.48 7.80 9.76
N VAL A 430 28.30 7.15 10.56
CA VAL A 430 28.92 5.87 10.20
C VAL A 430 27.88 4.78 10.15
N VAL A 431 27.87 4.02 9.06
CA VAL A 431 26.99 2.87 8.85
C VAL A 431 27.84 1.64 8.56
N ILE A 432 27.61 0.58 9.33
CA ILE A 432 28.24 -0.72 9.15
C ILE A 432 27.28 -1.60 8.35
N ASP A 433 27.68 -1.99 7.15
CA ASP A 433 26.91 -2.93 6.33
C ASP A 433 27.48 -4.34 6.46
N ARG A 434 26.67 -5.23 7.04
CA ARG A 434 27.05 -6.61 7.39
C ARG A 434 26.59 -7.64 6.38
N ARG A 435 26.00 -7.24 5.24
CA ARG A 435 25.45 -8.17 4.24
C ARG A 435 26.45 -9.19 3.74
N SER A 436 27.71 -8.82 3.62
CA SER A 436 28.80 -9.70 3.17
C SER A 436 29.66 -10.25 4.30
N GLU A 437 29.26 -10.09 5.57
CA GLU A 437 30.04 -10.54 6.74
C GLU A 437 30.26 -12.05 6.73
N ALA A 438 29.21 -12.84 6.44
CA ALA A 438 29.31 -14.29 6.35
C ALA A 438 30.25 -14.78 5.25
N GLN A 439 30.50 -13.95 4.21
CA GLN A 439 31.42 -14.20 3.11
C GLN A 439 32.83 -13.65 3.37
N GLY A 440 33.07 -13.09 4.56
CA GLY A 440 34.36 -12.57 4.98
C GLY A 440 34.66 -11.14 4.55
N TRP A 441 33.61 -10.33 4.37
CA TRP A 441 33.72 -8.92 4.05
C TRP A 441 32.83 -8.06 4.91
N LEU A 442 33.34 -6.93 5.35
CA LEU A 442 32.62 -5.89 6.08
C LEU A 442 32.72 -4.58 5.31
N TRP A 443 31.59 -3.88 5.14
CA TRP A 443 31.56 -2.59 4.49
C TRP A 443 31.23 -1.49 5.50
N LEU A 444 31.98 -0.40 5.43
CA LEU A 444 31.76 0.80 6.24
C LEU A 444 31.46 1.96 5.31
N HIS A 445 30.40 2.68 5.62
CA HIS A 445 30.03 3.91 4.94
C HIS A 445 30.07 5.04 5.95
N ALA A 446 30.63 6.19 5.55
CA ALA A 446 30.65 7.37 6.42
C ALA A 446 30.52 8.66 5.60
N ARG A 447 29.93 9.67 6.23
CA ARG A 447 29.99 11.05 5.76
C ARG A 447 31.08 11.77 6.54
N LEU A 448 31.96 12.49 5.82
CA LEU A 448 33.08 13.23 6.39
C LEU A 448 32.86 14.72 6.17
N ALA A 449 33.30 15.54 7.15
CA ALA A 449 33.27 16.99 7.01
C ALA A 449 34.33 17.50 6.03
N ALA A 450 35.45 16.78 5.88
CA ALA A 450 36.54 17.09 4.95
C ALA A 450 37.27 15.81 4.52
N ASP A 451 38.06 15.93 3.45
CA ASP A 451 39.03 14.90 3.03
C ASP A 451 40.10 14.69 4.13
N GLY A 452 40.52 13.43 4.32
CA GLY A 452 41.63 13.09 5.24
C GLY A 452 41.25 13.04 6.74
N VAL A 453 39.93 13.05 7.08
CA VAL A 453 39.53 12.83 8.49
C VAL A 453 39.93 11.41 8.92
N PRO A 454 40.72 11.22 10.01
CA PRO A 454 41.18 9.91 10.43
C PRO A 454 40.01 9.10 11.01
N MET A 455 39.94 7.86 10.58
CA MET A 455 39.00 6.85 11.08
C MET A 455 39.76 5.56 11.39
N ARG A 456 39.44 4.89 12.51
CA ARG A 456 39.98 3.59 12.88
C ARG A 456 38.87 2.60 13.13
N VAL A 457 39.12 1.36 12.80
CA VAL A 457 38.17 0.26 13.03
C VAL A 457 38.87 -0.83 13.85
N ARG A 458 38.08 -1.49 14.71
CA ARG A 458 38.48 -2.68 15.41
C ARG A 458 37.43 -3.77 15.17
N VAL A 459 37.85 -4.92 14.71
CA VAL A 459 36.97 -6.04 14.40
C VAL A 459 37.31 -7.25 15.26
N GLY A 460 36.33 -7.84 15.93
CA GLY A 460 36.44 -9.10 16.66
C GLY A 460 37.44 -9.10 17.81
N GLY A 461 37.67 -7.95 18.46
CA GLY A 461 38.64 -7.83 19.55
C GLY A 461 40.10 -7.75 19.12
N GLY A 462 40.35 -7.57 17.78
CA GLY A 462 41.67 -7.34 17.23
C GLY A 462 42.23 -5.96 17.58
N GLU A 463 43.33 -5.56 16.96
CA GLU A 463 43.94 -4.24 17.12
C GLU A 463 43.16 -3.18 16.34
N TRP A 464 43.36 -1.91 16.73
CA TRP A 464 42.79 -0.78 16.01
C TRP A 464 43.55 -0.54 14.70
N GLU A 465 42.88 -0.75 13.57
CA GLU A 465 43.42 -0.49 12.24
C GLU A 465 42.99 0.90 11.77
N ALA A 466 43.96 1.70 11.31
CA ALA A 466 43.66 2.96 10.64
C ALA A 466 43.12 2.69 9.23
N LEU A 467 42.12 3.45 8.84
CA LEU A 467 41.55 3.42 7.49
C LEU A 467 42.07 4.63 6.69
N PRO A 468 43.28 4.55 6.12
CA PRO A 468 43.78 5.60 5.23
C PRO A 468 42.96 5.61 3.96
N ALA A 469 42.56 6.77 3.48
CA ALA A 469 41.96 6.91 2.17
C ALA A 469 43.03 6.55 1.12
N THR A 470 42.99 5.29 0.64
CA THR A 470 43.99 4.76 -0.30
C THR A 470 43.68 5.11 -1.75
N GLN A 471 42.42 5.43 -2.04
CA GLN A 471 42.00 5.79 -3.39
C GLN A 471 41.05 6.99 -3.36
N LYS A 472 41.36 8.00 -4.15
CA LYS A 472 40.40 9.06 -4.49
C LYS A 472 39.51 8.53 -5.61
N SER A 473 38.23 8.35 -5.33
CA SER A 473 37.25 8.03 -6.37
C SER A 473 36.86 9.32 -7.11
N ASN A 474 36.70 9.23 -8.42
CA ASN A 474 36.15 10.34 -9.21
C ASN A 474 34.61 10.35 -9.21
N ASP A 475 33.96 9.32 -8.63
CA ASP A 475 32.53 9.17 -8.59
C ASP A 475 31.99 9.40 -7.17
N GLY A 476 31.91 10.68 -6.78
CA GLY A 476 31.38 11.09 -5.50
C GLY A 476 29.88 10.82 -5.37
N GLU A 477 29.13 10.85 -6.46
CA GLU A 477 27.70 10.53 -6.47
C GLU A 477 27.45 9.08 -6.12
N LEU A 478 28.26 8.16 -6.63
CA LEU A 478 28.17 6.74 -6.31
C LEU A 478 28.39 6.49 -4.82
N LEU A 479 29.49 7.02 -4.25
CA LEU A 479 29.79 6.83 -2.82
C LEU A 479 28.74 7.46 -1.91
N ALA A 480 28.27 8.64 -2.26
CA ALA A 480 27.19 9.34 -1.54
C ALA A 480 25.88 8.57 -1.57
N GLY A 481 25.49 8.04 -2.74
CA GLY A 481 24.30 7.22 -2.91
C GLY A 481 24.35 5.91 -2.10
N LEU A 482 25.50 5.25 -2.04
CA LEU A 482 25.69 4.04 -1.24
C LEU A 482 25.61 4.31 0.27
N TRP A 483 26.24 5.39 0.72
CA TRP A 483 26.10 5.82 2.11
C TRP A 483 24.64 6.11 2.44
N ALA A 484 23.94 6.86 1.60
CA ALA A 484 22.54 7.19 1.81
C ALA A 484 21.64 5.95 1.83
N GLN A 485 21.89 4.96 0.96
CA GLN A 485 21.22 3.68 0.96
C GLN A 485 21.42 2.91 2.27
N ALA A 486 22.68 2.78 2.72
CA ALA A 486 22.99 2.10 3.97
C ALA A 486 22.35 2.83 5.17
N ARG A 487 22.36 4.15 5.15
CA ARG A 487 21.71 4.99 6.19
C ARG A 487 20.19 4.81 6.20
N LEU A 488 19.54 4.76 5.04
CA LEU A 488 18.10 4.46 4.94
C LEU A 488 17.74 3.12 5.55
N GLN A 489 18.54 2.10 5.30
CA GLN A 489 18.34 0.77 5.88
C GLN A 489 18.47 0.81 7.42
N GLN A 490 19.46 1.54 7.94
CA GLN A 490 19.62 1.71 9.39
C GLN A 490 18.42 2.46 10.01
N LEU A 491 17.95 3.53 9.38
CA LEU A 491 16.78 4.29 9.84
C LEU A 491 15.48 3.48 9.79
N ALA A 492 15.39 2.52 8.87
CA ALA A 492 14.21 1.66 8.71
C ALA A 492 13.98 0.68 9.87
N ALA A 493 14.92 0.54 10.81
CA ALA A 493 14.70 -0.19 12.07
C ALA A 493 13.57 0.41 12.91
N ASP A 494 13.42 1.75 12.88
CA ASP A 494 12.26 2.48 13.42
C ASP A 494 11.72 3.42 12.35
N ARG A 495 10.99 2.87 11.40
CA ARG A 495 10.48 3.59 10.23
C ARG A 495 9.54 4.74 10.61
N ARG A 496 8.67 4.51 11.60
CA ARG A 496 7.71 5.54 12.02
C ARG A 496 8.41 6.73 12.67
N GLY A 497 9.34 6.47 13.59
CA GLY A 497 10.11 7.52 14.28
C GLY A 497 11.05 8.28 13.35
N ASN A 498 11.54 7.60 12.29
CA ASN A 498 12.53 8.16 11.36
C ASN A 498 11.91 8.61 10.01
N ARG A 499 10.59 8.61 9.84
CA ARG A 499 9.93 8.86 8.55
C ARG A 499 10.42 10.13 7.85
N GLU A 500 10.42 11.25 8.56
CA GLU A 500 10.86 12.52 7.98
C GLU A 500 12.36 12.53 7.61
N ALA A 501 13.20 11.88 8.43
CA ALA A 501 14.63 11.74 8.13
C ALA A 501 14.84 10.88 6.89
N MET A 502 14.10 9.77 6.75
CA MET A 502 14.13 8.89 5.59
C MET A 502 13.66 9.61 4.33
N GLN A 503 12.57 10.37 4.40
CA GLN A 503 12.07 11.17 3.27
C GLN A 503 13.10 12.23 2.82
N ARG A 504 13.66 13.01 3.77
CA ARG A 504 14.69 14.01 3.45
C ARG A 504 15.91 13.38 2.81
N LEU A 505 16.38 12.26 3.35
CA LEU A 505 17.53 11.54 2.80
C LEU A 505 17.24 11.02 1.39
N SER A 506 16.09 10.39 1.18
CA SER A 506 15.66 9.91 -0.14
C SER A 506 15.54 11.04 -1.16
N GLN A 507 14.98 12.19 -0.77
CA GLN A 507 14.84 13.36 -1.64
C GLN A 507 16.19 13.98 -2.00
N GLN A 508 17.11 14.05 -1.05
CA GLN A 508 18.46 14.61 -1.27
C GLN A 508 19.26 13.75 -2.24
N PHE A 509 19.18 12.41 -2.12
CA PHE A 509 20.01 11.47 -2.86
C PHE A 509 19.29 10.80 -4.04
N GLY A 510 18.07 11.20 -4.36
CA GLY A 510 17.32 10.65 -5.50
C GLY A 510 16.90 9.19 -5.33
N LEU A 511 16.76 8.71 -4.09
CA LEU A 511 16.48 7.30 -3.80
C LEU A 511 14.98 7.01 -3.71
N VAL A 512 14.56 5.86 -4.24
CA VAL A 512 13.24 5.32 -4.01
C VAL A 512 13.24 4.53 -2.71
N GLY A 513 12.25 4.80 -1.87
CA GLY A 513 12.11 4.10 -0.60
C GLY A 513 10.64 3.85 -0.25
N PRO A 514 10.38 3.26 0.92
CA PRO A 514 9.02 2.98 1.36
C PRO A 514 8.10 4.21 1.43
N ASP A 515 8.66 5.39 1.72
CA ASP A 515 7.94 6.66 1.90
C ASP A 515 8.23 7.69 0.81
N THR A 516 8.96 7.30 -0.26
CA THR A 516 9.32 8.17 -1.38
C THR A 516 9.13 7.47 -2.72
N SER A 517 8.74 8.24 -3.72
CA SER A 517 8.61 7.81 -5.12
C SER A 517 9.39 8.75 -6.03
N LEU A 518 9.65 8.32 -7.26
CA LEU A 518 10.20 9.14 -8.32
C LEU A 518 9.09 9.49 -9.31
N ILE A 519 8.93 10.78 -9.62
CA ILE A 519 7.91 11.28 -10.55
C ILE A 519 8.55 12.07 -11.70
N VAL A 520 8.02 11.88 -12.90
CA VAL A 520 8.29 12.71 -14.07
C VAL A 520 7.03 13.47 -14.44
N LEU A 521 7.12 14.78 -14.63
CA LEU A 521 6.03 15.63 -15.13
C LEU A 521 6.41 16.24 -16.48
N GLU A 522 5.41 16.49 -17.32
CA GLU A 522 5.64 16.99 -18.68
C GLU A 522 5.98 18.48 -18.70
N THR A 523 5.21 19.32 -18.00
CA THR A 523 5.30 20.78 -18.11
C THR A 523 5.89 21.44 -16.86
N LEU A 524 6.52 22.60 -17.03
CA LEU A 524 6.97 23.42 -15.91
C LEU A 524 5.80 23.89 -15.04
N GLU A 525 4.64 24.17 -15.66
CA GLU A 525 3.41 24.57 -15.00
C GLU A 525 2.92 23.49 -14.01
N ASP A 526 3.06 22.21 -14.38
CA ASP A 526 2.72 21.11 -13.48
C ASP A 526 3.69 21.03 -12.30
N TYR A 527 4.99 21.17 -12.54
CA TYR A 527 5.99 21.26 -11.46
C TYR A 527 5.68 22.42 -10.50
N LEU A 528 5.31 23.59 -11.00
CA LEU A 528 4.93 24.75 -10.20
C LEU A 528 3.61 24.52 -9.45
N ARG A 529 2.60 23.99 -10.13
CA ARG A 529 1.28 23.70 -9.55
C ARG A 529 1.39 22.79 -8.33
N TYR A 530 2.19 21.74 -8.46
CA TYR A 530 2.35 20.75 -7.42
C TYR A 530 3.50 21.03 -6.46
N ALA A 531 4.19 22.16 -6.61
CA ALA A 531 5.36 22.49 -5.79
C ALA A 531 6.41 21.38 -5.77
N ILE A 532 6.66 20.76 -6.93
CA ILE A 532 7.68 19.75 -7.15
C ILE A 532 8.82 20.41 -7.90
N ARG A 533 10.03 20.38 -7.33
CA ARG A 533 11.20 21.01 -7.95
C ARG A 533 11.75 20.08 -9.03
N PRO A 534 11.80 20.48 -10.31
CA PRO A 534 12.34 19.66 -11.40
C PRO A 534 13.84 19.49 -11.33
N SER A 535 14.36 18.47 -12.03
CA SER A 535 15.77 18.30 -12.33
C SER A 535 16.15 19.01 -13.65
N GLY A 536 17.46 19.12 -13.94
CA GLY A 536 17.98 19.55 -15.25
C GLY A 536 17.58 20.96 -15.67
N LYS A 537 17.23 21.11 -16.95
CA LYS A 537 17.04 22.41 -17.62
C LYS A 537 15.91 23.27 -17.03
N LEU A 538 14.87 22.66 -16.47
CA LEU A 538 13.70 23.37 -15.94
C LEU A 538 13.91 23.97 -14.56
N ARG A 539 14.97 23.60 -13.86
CA ARG A 539 15.20 23.95 -12.46
C ARG A 539 15.33 25.45 -12.21
N ALA A 540 16.13 26.12 -13.00
CA ALA A 540 16.40 27.55 -12.83
C ALA A 540 15.13 28.41 -13.03
N GLU A 541 14.35 28.09 -14.05
CA GLU A 541 13.09 28.78 -14.34
C GLU A 541 12.03 28.50 -13.27
N TYR A 542 11.96 27.26 -12.78
CA TYR A 542 11.11 26.88 -11.66
C TYR A 542 11.44 27.69 -10.40
N ASP A 543 12.72 27.74 -10.00
CA ASP A 543 13.15 28.43 -8.77
C ASP A 543 12.77 29.91 -8.81
N ALA A 544 12.93 30.58 -9.95
CA ALA A 544 12.54 31.98 -10.13
C ALA A 544 11.03 32.21 -10.02
N ARG A 545 10.22 31.37 -10.67
CA ARG A 545 8.75 31.50 -10.66
C ARG A 545 8.12 31.05 -9.34
N PHE A 546 8.64 30.03 -8.72
CA PHE A 546 8.12 29.48 -7.46
C PHE A 546 8.28 30.44 -6.27
N ALA A 547 9.34 31.22 -6.24
CA ALA A 547 9.55 32.24 -5.18
C ALA A 547 8.41 33.28 -5.16
N VAL A 548 7.90 33.68 -6.32
CA VAL A 548 6.76 34.61 -6.45
C VAL A 548 5.46 33.91 -5.97
N GLN A 549 5.24 32.69 -6.37
CA GLN A 549 4.02 31.94 -6.06
C GLN A 549 3.86 31.62 -4.55
N LEU A 550 4.97 31.53 -3.81
CA LEU A 550 4.95 31.29 -2.35
C LEU A 550 4.27 32.40 -1.56
N ALA A 551 4.48 33.65 -1.96
CA ALA A 551 3.84 34.81 -1.32
C ALA A 551 2.32 34.80 -1.52
N ASP A 552 1.86 34.43 -2.74
CA ASP A 552 0.44 34.39 -3.08
C ASP A 552 -0.29 33.27 -2.32
N ARG A 553 0.37 32.12 -2.08
CA ARG A 553 -0.22 31.01 -1.32
C ARG A 553 -0.56 31.35 0.12
N ALA A 554 0.32 32.07 0.82
CA ALA A 554 0.08 32.48 2.20
C ALA A 554 -1.11 33.44 2.34
N ALA A 555 -1.35 34.28 1.32
CA ALA A 555 -2.53 35.16 1.24
C ALA A 555 -3.81 34.33 1.00
N ALA A 556 -3.75 33.38 0.08
CA ALA A 556 -4.88 32.50 -0.25
C ALA A 556 -5.31 31.61 0.95
N ASP A 557 -4.35 31.14 1.75
CA ASP A 557 -4.66 30.32 2.93
C ASP A 557 -5.37 31.13 4.02
N ARG A 558 -4.99 32.40 4.21
CA ARG A 558 -5.70 33.30 5.13
C ARG A 558 -7.11 33.61 4.66
N GLN A 559 -7.28 33.92 3.38
CA GLN A 559 -8.60 34.18 2.78
C GLN A 559 -9.52 32.97 2.95
N ARG A 560 -9.03 31.77 2.71
CA ARG A 560 -9.79 30.53 2.89
C ARG A 560 -10.28 30.35 4.32
N LEU A 561 -9.43 30.56 5.32
CA LEU A 561 -9.83 30.48 6.71
C LEU A 561 -10.94 31.47 7.05
N ASP A 562 -10.87 32.70 6.50
CA ASP A 562 -11.93 33.71 6.67
C ASP A 562 -13.24 33.28 5.96
N GLU A 563 -13.18 32.66 4.81
CA GLU A 563 -14.36 32.09 4.11
C GLU A 563 -14.99 30.96 4.92
N VAL A 564 -14.19 30.05 5.48
CA VAL A 564 -14.69 28.98 6.35
C VAL A 564 -15.34 29.57 7.61
N ALA A 565 -14.71 30.58 8.22
CA ALA A 565 -15.28 31.25 9.39
C ALA A 565 -16.60 31.97 9.07
N ALA A 566 -16.74 32.56 7.89
CA ALA A 566 -18.01 33.16 7.44
C ALA A 566 -19.12 32.11 7.27
N ARG A 567 -18.84 31.01 6.56
CA ARG A 567 -19.79 29.88 6.41
C ARG A 567 -20.16 29.24 7.77
N TRP A 568 -19.19 29.15 8.69
CA TRP A 568 -19.44 28.65 10.04
C TRP A 568 -20.38 29.58 10.82
N LYS A 569 -20.21 30.88 10.67
CA LYS A 569 -21.13 31.89 11.25
C LYS A 569 -22.54 31.80 10.68
N GLU A 570 -22.71 31.52 9.39
CA GLU A 570 -24.02 31.27 8.78
C GLU A 570 -24.69 30.01 9.38
N ARG A 571 -23.91 28.94 9.61
CA ARG A 571 -24.40 27.73 10.26
C ARG A 571 -24.79 27.97 11.73
N GLN A 572 -24.07 28.83 12.45
CA GLN A 572 -24.44 29.28 13.78
C GLN A 572 -25.76 30.07 13.77
N GLN A 573 -26.01 30.93 12.75
CA GLN A 573 -27.26 31.64 12.58
C GLN A 573 -28.43 30.68 12.34
N TRP A 574 -28.24 29.68 11.48
CA TRP A 574 -29.22 28.61 11.29
C TRP A 574 -29.52 27.90 12.61
N TRP A 575 -28.51 27.52 13.35
CA TRP A 575 -28.67 26.83 14.64
C TRP A 575 -29.40 27.67 15.68
N ASN A 576 -29.14 28.98 15.74
CA ASN A 576 -29.78 29.90 16.68
C ASN A 576 -31.25 30.23 16.32
N ARG A 577 -31.67 29.96 15.08
CA ARG A 577 -33.03 30.24 14.62
C ARG A 577 -34.01 29.23 15.21
N SER A 578 -35.22 29.73 15.64
CA SER A 578 -36.35 28.86 16.02
C SER A 578 -37.08 28.40 14.77
N TRP A 579 -37.34 27.12 14.66
CA TRP A 579 -38.01 26.51 13.52
C TRP A 579 -39.38 25.98 13.96
N PRO A 580 -40.43 26.04 13.11
CA PRO A 580 -41.76 25.55 13.41
C PRO A 580 -41.80 24.03 13.62
N LYS A 581 -42.74 23.56 14.46
CA LYS A 581 -42.93 22.14 14.72
C LYS A 581 -44.27 21.60 14.21
N ASP A 582 -45.12 22.48 13.71
CA ASP A 582 -46.41 22.15 13.11
C ASP A 582 -46.22 21.53 11.72
N THR A 583 -47.34 21.17 11.12
CA THR A 583 -47.33 20.68 9.75
C THR A 583 -47.14 21.84 8.78
N PRO A 584 -46.30 21.70 7.74
CA PRO A 584 -46.14 22.75 6.73
C PRO A 584 -47.50 23.13 6.17
N PRO A 585 -47.73 24.44 5.92
CA PRO A 585 -48.97 24.86 5.25
C PRO A 585 -49.04 24.19 3.87
N GLN A 586 -50.14 23.50 3.60
CA GLN A 586 -50.36 22.85 2.31
C GLN A 586 -50.26 23.91 1.20
N ALA A 587 -49.31 23.78 0.31
CA ALA A 587 -49.24 24.58 -0.89
C ALA A 587 -50.52 24.29 -1.70
N LYS A 588 -51.42 25.29 -1.79
CA LYS A 588 -52.62 25.18 -2.63
C LYS A 588 -52.18 24.97 -4.08
N GLY A 589 -52.29 23.74 -4.54
CA GLY A 589 -52.32 23.34 -5.93
C GLY A 589 -51.02 23.47 -6.71
N ARG A 590 -50.18 22.44 -6.63
CA ARG A 590 -49.51 21.86 -7.78
C ARG A 590 -49.25 20.39 -7.44
N ALA A 591 -50.07 19.53 -8.00
CA ALA A 591 -49.77 18.11 -8.06
C ALA A 591 -48.45 17.98 -8.84
N LEU A 592 -47.36 17.61 -8.15
CA LEU A 592 -46.19 17.11 -8.80
C LEU A 592 -46.53 15.69 -9.28
N GLU A 593 -46.93 15.60 -10.55
CA GLU A 593 -46.81 14.35 -11.28
C GLU A 593 -45.38 13.89 -11.13
N VAL A 594 -45.21 12.70 -10.61
CA VAL A 594 -43.92 11.99 -10.70
C VAL A 594 -43.78 11.60 -12.17
N ALA A 595 -43.24 12.54 -12.95
CA ALA A 595 -42.74 12.21 -14.25
C ALA A 595 -41.41 11.47 -14.05
N SER A 596 -41.40 10.22 -14.39
CA SER A 596 -40.19 9.54 -14.82
C SER A 596 -39.70 10.28 -16.07
N ALA A 597 -38.85 11.26 -15.87
CA ALA A 597 -38.27 12.04 -16.97
C ALA A 597 -36.95 11.38 -17.36
N ASP A 598 -36.98 10.76 -18.53
CA ASP A 598 -35.81 10.63 -19.37
C ASP A 598 -35.23 12.01 -19.63
N TYR A 599 -34.19 12.39 -18.91
CA TYR A 599 -33.42 13.58 -19.21
C TYR A 599 -32.33 13.20 -20.24
N ALA A 600 -32.67 13.52 -21.50
CA ALA A 600 -31.64 13.75 -22.49
C ALA A 600 -30.84 15.00 -22.06
N MET A 601 -29.53 14.84 -21.98
CA MET A 601 -28.60 15.95 -21.70
C MET A 601 -28.67 17.01 -22.79
N GLU A 602 -29.22 18.17 -22.48
CA GLU A 602 -29.04 19.40 -23.23
C GLU A 602 -28.04 20.28 -22.48
N SER A 603 -26.82 20.33 -22.98
CA SER A 603 -25.76 21.17 -22.47
C SER A 603 -26.02 22.65 -22.78
N ALA A 604 -26.32 23.44 -21.77
CA ALA A 604 -26.33 24.90 -21.91
C ALA A 604 -24.90 25.46 -21.98
N PRO A 605 -24.58 26.39 -22.89
CA PRO A 605 -23.25 26.95 -23.00
C PRO A 605 -23.02 28.03 -21.94
N VAL A 606 -21.93 27.87 -21.19
CA VAL A 606 -21.39 28.94 -20.34
C VAL A 606 -20.78 30.01 -21.24
N ALA A 607 -21.29 31.23 -21.18
CA ALA A 607 -20.75 32.36 -21.87
C ALA A 607 -19.40 32.79 -21.28
N MET A 608 -18.30 32.41 -21.93
CA MET A 608 -17.01 33.03 -21.72
C MET A 608 -16.86 34.28 -22.57
N LEU A 609 -16.53 35.37 -21.93
CA LEU A 609 -16.10 36.62 -22.59
C LEU A 609 -14.80 36.37 -23.37
N ALA A 610 -14.88 36.41 -24.69
CA ALA A 610 -13.74 36.19 -25.58
C ALA A 610 -13.04 37.51 -25.90
N ALA A 611 -11.70 37.49 -25.81
CA ALA A 611 -10.84 38.50 -26.45
C ALA A 611 -10.69 38.18 -27.95
N PRO A 612 -10.44 39.17 -28.83
CA PRO A 612 -10.54 39.00 -30.28
C PRO A 612 -9.34 38.22 -30.87
N ALA A 613 -9.66 37.26 -31.74
CA ALA A 613 -8.70 36.45 -32.48
C ALA A 613 -8.25 37.10 -33.80
N PRO A 614 -7.03 36.83 -34.28
CA PRO A 614 -6.58 37.27 -35.59
C PRO A 614 -7.12 36.37 -36.73
N ALA A 615 -7.25 36.98 -37.91
CA ALA A 615 -7.92 36.46 -39.07
C ALA A 615 -7.32 35.17 -39.68
N ALA A 616 -8.21 34.28 -40.15
CA ALA A 616 -7.92 33.03 -40.81
C ALA A 616 -7.76 33.17 -42.36
N PRO A 617 -6.94 32.32 -42.99
CA PRO A 617 -6.87 32.22 -44.46
C PRO A 617 -8.02 31.37 -45.05
N PRO A 618 -8.31 31.47 -46.33
CA PRO A 618 -9.55 30.98 -46.93
C PRO A 618 -9.56 29.47 -47.22
N ALA A 619 -10.76 28.86 -47.16
CA ALA A 619 -11.06 27.46 -47.37
C ALA A 619 -11.07 27.05 -48.84
N PRO A 620 -10.72 25.80 -49.22
CA PRO A 620 -11.06 25.22 -50.51
C PRO A 620 -12.43 24.53 -50.49
N ALA A 621 -13.05 24.53 -51.69
CA ALA A 621 -14.40 24.12 -51.99
C ALA A 621 -14.73 22.62 -51.83
N PRO A 622 -16.03 22.22 -51.82
CA PRO A 622 -16.48 20.89 -51.42
C PRO A 622 -16.47 19.85 -52.55
N MET A 623 -16.18 18.63 -52.18
CA MET A 623 -16.53 17.46 -53.03
C MET A 623 -17.55 16.59 -52.31
N ALA A 624 -18.56 16.20 -53.05
CA ALA A 624 -19.74 15.48 -52.64
C ALA A 624 -19.54 13.97 -52.56
N ALA A 625 -20.45 13.33 -51.82
CA ALA A 625 -20.91 11.96 -51.90
C ALA A 625 -20.08 10.85 -51.21
N ALA A 626 -20.59 10.37 -50.10
CA ALA A 626 -20.87 8.95 -49.85
C ALA A 626 -21.57 8.75 -48.49
N GLU A 627 -22.87 9.03 -48.47
CA GLU A 627 -23.76 8.35 -47.54
C GLU A 627 -24.04 6.95 -48.07
N GLN A 628 -23.63 5.93 -47.32
CA GLN A 628 -24.17 4.59 -47.24
C GLN A 628 -23.07 3.67 -46.67
N HIS A 629 -23.13 3.35 -45.40
CA HIS A 629 -22.68 2.13 -44.75
C HIS A 629 -22.39 2.40 -43.26
N MET A 630 -23.44 2.71 -42.51
CA MET A 630 -23.28 2.81 -41.03
C MET A 630 -24.46 2.18 -40.27
N GLU A 631 -24.97 1.06 -40.76
CA GLU A 631 -25.99 0.28 -40.01
C GLU A 631 -25.62 -1.17 -39.70
N ALA A 632 -24.41 -1.64 -40.04
CA ALA A 632 -24.07 -3.05 -39.83
C ALA A 632 -23.03 -3.32 -38.75
N SER A 633 -22.49 -2.30 -38.05
CA SER A 633 -21.44 -2.53 -37.03
C SER A 633 -21.92 -2.52 -35.56
N SER A 634 -23.15 -2.07 -35.30
CA SER A 634 -23.65 -1.98 -33.91
C SER A 634 -24.20 -3.30 -33.33
N ALA A 635 -24.41 -4.34 -34.19
CA ALA A 635 -24.91 -5.62 -33.73
C ALA A 635 -23.80 -6.66 -33.40
N ARG A 636 -22.53 -6.41 -33.79
CA ARG A 636 -21.42 -7.34 -33.50
C ARG A 636 -20.67 -7.00 -32.21
N SER A 637 -20.73 -5.75 -31.77
CA SER A 637 -20.06 -5.29 -30.54
C SER A 637 -20.75 -5.80 -29.25
N ARG A 638 -22.01 -6.19 -29.32
CA ARG A 638 -22.75 -6.70 -28.15
C ARG A 638 -22.57 -8.19 -27.87
N ARG A 639 -21.92 -8.96 -28.75
CA ARG A 639 -21.69 -10.40 -28.54
C ARG A 639 -20.28 -10.79 -28.10
N SER A 640 -19.28 -9.90 -28.16
CA SER A 640 -17.93 -10.19 -27.69
C SER A 640 -17.66 -9.73 -26.25
N ALA A 641 -18.49 -8.83 -25.70
CA ALA A 641 -18.39 -8.41 -24.29
C ALA A 641 -18.91 -9.46 -23.28
N SER A 642 -19.62 -10.49 -23.78
CA SER A 642 -20.23 -11.53 -22.93
C SER A 642 -19.32 -12.74 -22.67
N ALA A 643 -18.18 -12.87 -23.32
CA ALA A 643 -17.33 -14.06 -23.21
C ALA A 643 -16.07 -13.88 -22.33
N SER A 644 -15.74 -12.64 -21.93
CA SER A 644 -14.57 -12.38 -21.09
C SER A 644 -14.88 -12.17 -19.60
N ASN A 645 -16.17 -12.12 -19.24
CA ASN A 645 -16.62 -11.90 -17.85
C ASN A 645 -17.02 -13.21 -17.12
N LYS A 646 -16.60 -14.37 -17.59
CA LYS A 646 -16.93 -15.66 -16.94
C LYS A 646 -15.95 -16.11 -15.86
N ALA A 647 -15.00 -15.27 -15.44
CA ALA A 647 -14.04 -15.63 -14.41
C ALA A 647 -14.21 -14.83 -13.08
N LEU A 648 -15.20 -13.95 -12.99
CA LEU A 648 -15.58 -13.32 -11.74
C LEU A 648 -17.05 -13.67 -11.49
N ASP A 649 -17.28 -14.74 -10.73
CA ASP A 649 -18.60 -15.04 -10.20
C ASP A 649 -19.04 -13.86 -9.31
N LEU A 650 -19.83 -12.99 -9.91
CA LEU A 650 -20.54 -11.92 -9.23
C LEU A 650 -21.52 -12.57 -8.26
N ILE A 651 -21.17 -12.54 -6.98
CA ILE A 651 -22.10 -12.86 -5.90
C ILE A 651 -23.16 -11.77 -5.89
N THR A 652 -24.32 -12.07 -6.44
CA THR A 652 -25.48 -11.16 -6.43
C THR A 652 -26.04 -11.12 -5.02
N VAL A 653 -25.99 -9.97 -4.34
CA VAL A 653 -26.71 -9.71 -3.09
C VAL A 653 -28.04 -9.08 -3.47
N THR A 654 -29.11 -9.80 -3.35
CA THR A 654 -30.46 -9.22 -3.34
C THR A 654 -30.67 -8.54 -2.00
N GLY A 655 -31.25 -7.35 -2.00
CA GLY A 655 -31.56 -6.58 -0.78
C GLY A 655 -32.27 -7.44 0.27
N GLY A 656 -31.72 -7.44 1.50
CA GLY A 656 -32.25 -8.28 2.57
C GLY A 656 -33.68 -7.89 2.94
N ARG A 657 -34.52 -8.88 3.15
CA ARG A 657 -35.85 -8.70 3.77
C ARG A 657 -35.69 -8.09 5.15
N VAL A 658 -36.40 -7.00 5.41
CA VAL A 658 -36.50 -6.40 6.72
C VAL A 658 -37.14 -7.43 7.67
N ALA A 659 -36.40 -7.88 8.67
CA ALA A 659 -36.97 -8.70 9.74
C ALA A 659 -37.89 -7.82 10.62
N THR A 660 -39.09 -8.29 10.89
CA THR A 660 -40.04 -7.61 11.76
C THR A 660 -39.47 -7.57 13.18
N PRO A 661 -39.39 -6.38 13.84
CA PRO A 661 -38.76 -6.26 15.14
C PRO A 661 -39.56 -6.92 16.26
N ALA A 662 -38.86 -7.56 17.19
CA ALA A 662 -39.43 -7.94 18.49
C ALA A 662 -39.68 -6.69 19.34
N ALA A 663 -40.79 -6.65 20.06
CA ALA A 663 -41.24 -5.52 20.88
C ALA A 663 -40.16 -5.04 21.85
N ALA A 664 -39.82 -3.76 21.78
CA ALA A 664 -38.85 -3.11 22.66
C ALA A 664 -39.57 -2.58 23.93
N ASN A 665 -38.85 -2.62 25.04
CA ASN A 665 -39.28 -2.09 26.32
C ASN A 665 -39.57 -0.58 26.27
N GLU A 666 -40.67 -0.19 26.86
CA GLU A 666 -41.15 1.19 26.96
C GLU A 666 -40.16 2.04 27.79
N GLY A 667 -39.62 3.09 27.18
CA GLY A 667 -38.88 4.14 27.90
C GLY A 667 -37.60 4.71 27.28
N GLU A 668 -37.07 4.13 26.19
CA GLU A 668 -35.86 4.66 25.55
C GLU A 668 -36.11 4.95 24.07
N LEU A 669 -35.45 6.02 23.56
CA LEU A 669 -35.36 6.31 22.14
C LEU A 669 -34.85 5.05 21.41
N GLY A 670 -35.75 4.23 20.91
CA GLY A 670 -35.41 2.99 20.23
C GLY A 670 -35.05 3.27 18.75
N ILE A 671 -33.77 3.38 18.47
CA ILE A 671 -33.28 3.34 17.08
C ILE A 671 -33.08 1.89 16.73
N GLN A 672 -33.80 1.40 15.71
CA GLN A 672 -33.55 0.09 15.13
C GLN A 672 -33.14 0.27 13.67
N LEU A 673 -31.84 0.21 13.43
CA LEU A 673 -31.31 0.06 12.07
C LEU A 673 -31.32 -1.43 11.72
N ALA A 674 -31.77 -1.77 10.51
CA ALA A 674 -31.72 -3.14 10.04
C ALA A 674 -30.25 -3.58 9.94
N ALA A 675 -29.86 -4.60 10.71
CA ALA A 675 -28.54 -5.18 10.58
C ALA A 675 -28.42 -5.81 9.17
N TRP A 676 -27.35 -5.47 8.48
CA TRP A 676 -27.00 -6.13 7.22
C TRP A 676 -26.82 -7.63 7.48
N GLN A 677 -27.43 -8.47 6.65
CA GLN A 677 -27.21 -9.91 6.66
C GLN A 677 -26.61 -10.36 5.34
N PRO A 678 -25.43 -11.01 5.37
CA PRO A 678 -24.83 -11.56 4.17
C PRO A 678 -25.74 -12.61 3.53
N ASP A 679 -26.10 -12.43 2.26
CA ASP A 679 -26.92 -13.37 1.48
C ASP A 679 -26.22 -13.87 0.20
N SER A 680 -24.90 -13.90 0.20
CA SER A 680 -24.12 -14.52 -0.87
C SER A 680 -24.31 -16.04 -0.86
N ALA A 681 -24.11 -16.69 -2.02
CA ALA A 681 -24.18 -18.15 -2.11
C ALA A 681 -23.20 -18.82 -1.12
N VAL A 682 -22.02 -18.21 -0.92
CA VAL A 682 -21.02 -18.68 0.04
C VAL A 682 -21.49 -18.48 1.47
N ALA A 683 -22.02 -17.31 1.82
CA ALA A 683 -22.55 -17.03 3.14
C ALA A 683 -23.67 -18.02 3.52
N ARG A 684 -24.55 -18.33 2.56
CA ARG A 684 -25.61 -19.35 2.76
C ARG A 684 -25.04 -20.73 3.03
N ARG A 685 -24.00 -21.16 2.27
CA ARG A 685 -23.33 -22.45 2.53
C ARG A 685 -22.64 -22.47 3.90
N LEU A 686 -21.94 -21.41 4.25
CA LEU A 686 -21.24 -21.30 5.53
C LEU A 686 -22.20 -21.30 6.74
N ARG A 687 -23.44 -20.80 6.59
CA ARG A 687 -24.50 -20.91 7.62
C ARG A 687 -25.01 -22.34 7.83
N GLN A 688 -24.86 -23.20 6.82
CA GLN A 688 -25.29 -24.60 6.91
C GLN A 688 -24.30 -25.40 7.74
N GLY A 689 -24.59 -25.60 9.03
CA GLY A 689 -23.79 -26.41 9.94
C GLY A 689 -23.54 -25.77 11.29
N PRO A 690 -22.86 -26.49 12.21
CA PRO A 690 -22.62 -26.02 13.57
C PRO A 690 -21.80 -24.71 13.59
N ALA A 691 -22.20 -23.78 14.45
CA ALA A 691 -21.48 -22.52 14.67
C ALA A 691 -20.02 -22.71 15.04
N SER A 692 -19.72 -23.73 15.86
CA SER A 692 -18.34 -24.07 16.26
C SER A 692 -17.40 -24.48 15.12
N GLN A 693 -17.94 -24.88 13.97
CA GLN A 693 -17.17 -25.30 12.80
C GLN A 693 -17.15 -24.23 11.68
N LEU A 694 -17.73 -23.05 11.91
CA LEU A 694 -17.80 -21.99 10.90
C LEU A 694 -16.40 -21.58 10.42
N TYR A 695 -15.47 -21.42 11.34
CA TYR A 695 -14.09 -21.03 11.02
C TYR A 695 -13.36 -22.10 10.20
N ASP A 696 -13.52 -23.39 10.51
CA ASP A 696 -12.91 -24.48 9.72
C ASP A 696 -13.50 -24.53 8.30
N ARG A 697 -14.81 -24.32 8.15
CA ARG A 697 -15.45 -24.22 6.82
C ARG A 697 -14.94 -23.01 6.03
N TYR A 698 -14.79 -21.88 6.70
CA TYR A 698 -14.17 -20.70 6.10
C TYR A 698 -12.76 -21.02 5.58
N LEU A 699 -11.89 -21.61 6.40
CA LEU A 699 -10.52 -21.96 5.99
C LEU A 699 -10.49 -22.96 4.82
N ALA A 700 -11.51 -23.82 4.69
CA ALA A 700 -11.62 -24.74 3.57
C ALA A 700 -11.99 -24.04 2.24
N GLU A 701 -12.79 -22.95 2.29
CA GLU A 701 -13.22 -22.19 1.11
C GLU A 701 -12.32 -21.01 0.79
N ARG A 702 -11.50 -20.53 1.75
CA ARG A 702 -10.73 -19.30 1.65
C ARG A 702 -9.83 -19.22 0.40
N ASP A 703 -9.11 -20.29 0.08
CA ASP A 703 -8.15 -20.28 -1.03
C ASP A 703 -8.83 -20.10 -2.40
N ALA A 704 -10.09 -20.53 -2.52
CA ALA A 704 -10.90 -20.31 -3.72
C ALA A 704 -11.46 -18.88 -3.83
N HIS A 705 -11.46 -18.13 -2.73
CA HIS A 705 -12.02 -16.78 -2.60
C HIS A 705 -11.02 -15.74 -2.11
N ALA A 706 -9.71 -16.04 -2.20
CA ALA A 706 -8.65 -15.19 -1.66
C ALA A 706 -8.65 -13.76 -2.24
N ASP A 707 -9.13 -13.58 -3.46
CA ASP A 707 -9.20 -12.28 -4.14
C ASP A 707 -10.55 -11.55 -3.92
N SER A 708 -11.44 -12.09 -3.07
CA SER A 708 -12.79 -11.54 -2.84
C SER A 708 -12.89 -10.81 -1.48
N SER A 709 -12.83 -9.49 -1.50
CA SER A 709 -13.09 -8.69 -0.28
C SER A 709 -14.48 -8.96 0.29
N ALA A 710 -15.48 -9.21 -0.58
CA ALA A 710 -16.83 -9.56 -0.20
C ALA A 710 -16.90 -10.83 0.64
N PHE A 711 -16.11 -11.83 0.28
CA PHE A 711 -16.05 -13.09 1.01
C PHE A 711 -15.57 -12.87 2.45
N PHE A 712 -14.48 -12.14 2.66
CA PHE A 712 -13.98 -11.87 4.01
C PHE A 712 -14.95 -11.04 4.84
N LEU A 713 -15.63 -10.07 4.24
CA LEU A 713 -16.64 -9.25 4.91
C LEU A 713 -17.84 -10.09 5.33
N ASP A 714 -18.39 -10.93 4.43
CA ASP A 714 -19.55 -11.80 4.71
C ASP A 714 -19.21 -12.79 5.83
N VAL A 715 -18.04 -13.41 5.79
CA VAL A 715 -17.61 -14.36 6.84
C VAL A 715 -17.42 -13.66 8.19
N ALA A 716 -16.83 -12.46 8.19
CA ALA A 716 -16.67 -11.69 9.43
C ALA A 716 -18.03 -11.35 10.06
N ASP A 717 -19.02 -10.97 9.25
CA ASP A 717 -20.38 -10.71 9.72
C ASP A 717 -21.02 -11.96 10.34
N LEU A 718 -20.88 -13.11 9.67
CA LEU A 718 -21.35 -14.39 10.21
C LEU A 718 -20.72 -14.75 11.55
N LEU A 719 -19.42 -14.47 11.71
CA LEU A 719 -18.70 -14.71 12.97
C LEU A 719 -19.15 -13.73 14.06
N LEU A 720 -19.39 -12.45 13.72
CA LEU A 720 -19.93 -11.45 14.65
C LEU A 720 -21.35 -11.82 15.11
N GLU A 721 -22.24 -12.25 14.20
CA GLU A 721 -23.58 -12.76 14.52
C GLU A 721 -23.53 -13.91 15.53
N GLN A 722 -22.47 -14.73 15.49
CA GLN A 722 -22.27 -15.86 16.40
C GLN A 722 -21.49 -15.50 17.68
N GLY A 723 -21.16 -14.22 17.89
CA GLY A 723 -20.37 -13.76 19.02
C GLY A 723 -18.88 -14.14 18.97
N GLN A 724 -18.38 -14.64 17.84
CA GLN A 724 -16.97 -15.04 17.65
C GLN A 724 -16.11 -13.84 17.19
N ARG A 725 -16.17 -12.76 17.98
CA ARG A 725 -15.56 -11.45 17.62
C ARG A 725 -14.06 -11.56 17.27
N GLU A 726 -13.30 -12.35 17.99
CA GLU A 726 -11.85 -12.47 17.75
C GLU A 726 -11.53 -13.09 16.38
N LEU A 727 -12.29 -14.12 15.99
CA LEU A 727 -12.15 -14.72 14.68
C LEU A 727 -12.66 -13.81 13.58
N ALA A 728 -13.74 -13.05 13.83
CA ALA A 728 -14.22 -12.04 12.91
C ALA A 728 -13.17 -10.95 12.61
N LEU A 729 -12.50 -10.44 13.65
CA LEU A 729 -11.40 -9.47 13.48
C LEU A 729 -10.22 -10.06 12.70
N ARG A 730 -9.87 -11.32 12.93
CA ARG A 730 -8.86 -12.05 12.16
C ARG A 730 -9.24 -12.14 10.68
N VAL A 731 -10.47 -12.56 10.40
CA VAL A 731 -10.96 -12.67 9.02
C VAL A 731 -10.98 -11.30 8.33
N LEU A 732 -11.46 -10.25 9.01
CA LEU A 732 -11.42 -8.88 8.48
C LEU A 732 -10.01 -8.41 8.17
N SER A 733 -9.04 -8.77 9.00
CA SER A 733 -7.66 -8.31 8.81
C SER A 733 -7.03 -8.83 7.51
N ASN A 734 -7.54 -9.94 6.90
CA ASN A 734 -7.08 -10.39 5.58
C ASN A 734 -7.25 -9.33 4.49
N LEU A 735 -8.16 -8.35 4.66
CA LEU A 735 -8.27 -7.24 3.71
C LEU A 735 -6.97 -6.43 3.59
N ALA A 736 -6.17 -6.37 4.66
CA ALA A 736 -4.85 -5.73 4.63
C ALA A 736 -3.79 -6.56 3.88
N GLU A 737 -4.02 -7.86 3.69
CA GLU A 737 -3.12 -8.78 2.98
C GLU A 737 -3.44 -8.93 1.49
N MET A 738 -4.67 -8.57 1.06
CA MET A 738 -5.13 -8.78 -0.31
C MET A 738 -4.36 -7.92 -1.31
N ASP A 739 -4.24 -6.63 -1.01
CA ASP A 739 -3.51 -5.67 -1.83
C ASP A 739 -2.94 -4.59 -0.91
N LEU A 740 -1.65 -4.72 -0.60
CA LEU A 740 -0.97 -3.95 0.44
C LEU A 740 -0.97 -2.43 0.21
N ASP A 741 -1.21 -1.99 -1.02
CA ASP A 741 -1.23 -0.58 -1.41
C ASP A 741 -2.65 -0.07 -1.78
N ASN A 742 -3.70 -0.82 -1.47
CA ASN A 742 -5.06 -0.44 -1.79
C ASN A 742 -5.73 0.32 -0.65
N ARG A 743 -5.70 1.67 -0.74
CA ARG A 743 -6.31 2.54 0.27
C ARG A 743 -7.82 2.32 0.46
N HIS A 744 -8.54 1.88 -0.60
CA HIS A 744 -9.98 1.61 -0.51
C HIS A 744 -10.27 0.40 0.36
N LEU A 745 -9.53 -0.70 0.17
CA LEU A 745 -9.65 -1.90 1.01
C LEU A 745 -9.29 -1.60 2.47
N LEU A 746 -8.24 -0.82 2.70
CA LEU A 746 -7.85 -0.42 4.05
C LEU A 746 -8.91 0.50 4.70
N ARG A 747 -9.53 1.41 3.93
CA ARG A 747 -10.62 2.25 4.44
C ARG A 747 -11.82 1.40 4.84
N VAL A 748 -12.22 0.42 4.01
CA VAL A 748 -13.26 -0.56 4.35
C VAL A 748 -12.91 -1.30 5.64
N LEU A 749 -11.68 -1.82 5.74
CA LEU A 749 -11.20 -2.48 6.95
C LEU A 749 -11.32 -1.56 8.17
N GLY A 750 -10.87 -0.31 8.07
CA GLY A 750 -11.01 0.68 9.14
C GLY A 750 -12.45 0.90 9.57
N TYR A 751 -13.38 1.06 8.64
CA TYR A 751 -14.81 1.20 8.93
C TYR A 751 -15.38 -0.05 9.62
N ARG A 752 -15.01 -1.23 9.18
CA ARG A 752 -15.46 -2.50 9.78
C ARG A 752 -14.89 -2.70 11.18
N LEU A 753 -13.64 -2.31 11.42
CA LEU A 753 -13.05 -2.30 12.76
C LEU A 753 -13.76 -1.33 13.70
N MET A 754 -14.12 -0.13 13.22
CA MET A 754 -14.93 0.83 13.98
C MET A 754 -16.30 0.25 14.33
N GLN A 755 -16.97 -0.40 13.38
CA GLN A 755 -18.28 -1.05 13.61
C GLN A 755 -18.18 -2.23 14.58
N ALA A 756 -17.07 -2.98 14.56
CA ALA A 756 -16.82 -4.09 15.49
C ALA A 756 -16.33 -3.62 16.87
N ASP A 757 -16.48 -2.33 17.18
CA ASP A 757 -16.03 -1.70 18.44
C ASP A 757 -14.52 -1.94 18.71
N ALA A 758 -13.70 -1.83 17.65
CA ALA A 758 -12.25 -2.00 17.72
C ALA A 758 -11.49 -0.75 17.24
N PRO A 759 -11.78 0.48 17.76
CA PRO A 759 -11.19 1.71 17.26
C PRO A 759 -9.67 1.76 17.43
N ALA A 760 -9.12 1.13 18.46
CA ALA A 760 -7.67 1.06 18.67
C ALA A 760 -6.95 0.32 17.53
N LEU A 761 -7.60 -0.66 16.88
CA LEU A 761 -7.10 -1.36 15.71
C LEU A 761 -7.36 -0.58 14.41
N ALA A 762 -8.41 0.24 14.37
CA ALA A 762 -8.71 1.09 13.22
C ALA A 762 -7.72 2.25 13.06
N VAL A 763 -7.18 2.80 14.15
CA VAL A 763 -6.24 3.94 14.12
C VAL A 763 -5.04 3.66 13.22
N PRO A 764 -4.22 2.61 13.40
CA PRO A 764 -3.08 2.36 12.53
C PRO A 764 -3.49 2.10 11.07
N VAL A 765 -4.67 1.53 10.83
CA VAL A 765 -5.21 1.35 9.47
C VAL A 765 -5.51 2.70 8.82
N PHE A 766 -6.18 3.61 9.54
CA PHE A 766 -6.46 4.96 9.00
C PHE A 766 -5.20 5.84 8.93
N GLU A 767 -4.19 5.64 9.78
CA GLU A 767 -2.88 6.26 9.62
C GLU A 767 -2.24 5.84 8.28
N GLN A 768 -2.36 4.57 7.91
CA GLN A 768 -1.88 4.06 6.63
C GLN A 768 -2.72 4.59 5.45
N VAL A 769 -4.07 4.65 5.58
CA VAL A 769 -4.94 5.29 4.58
C VAL A 769 -4.56 6.75 4.38
N LEU A 770 -4.33 7.50 5.46
CA LEU A 770 -3.90 8.89 5.38
C LEU A 770 -2.53 9.02 4.71
N ALA A 771 -1.59 8.13 5.02
CA ALA A 771 -0.28 8.12 4.37
C ALA A 771 -0.36 7.86 2.85
N MET A 772 -1.43 7.22 2.37
CA MET A 772 -1.67 6.93 0.96
C MET A 772 -2.56 7.97 0.25
N GLY A 773 -3.32 8.77 0.99
CA GLY A 773 -4.33 9.67 0.45
C GLY A 773 -4.44 10.99 1.21
N GLN A 774 -3.34 11.77 1.28
CA GLN A 774 -3.32 13.09 1.94
C GLN A 774 -4.06 14.18 1.15
N GLU A 775 -4.39 13.93 -0.10
CA GLU A 775 -5.25 14.78 -0.94
C GLU A 775 -6.73 14.63 -0.66
N GLU A 776 -7.09 13.64 0.15
CA GLU A 776 -8.47 13.32 0.50
C GLU A 776 -8.78 13.83 1.90
N PRO A 777 -9.68 14.79 2.08
CA PRO A 777 -10.08 15.26 3.41
C PRO A 777 -10.68 14.15 4.25
N GLN A 778 -11.31 13.15 3.62
CA GLN A 778 -11.90 12.02 4.28
C GLN A 778 -10.84 11.18 5.02
N SER A 779 -9.61 11.03 4.49
CA SER A 779 -8.53 10.31 5.17
C SER A 779 -8.14 10.94 6.51
N PHE A 780 -8.11 12.27 6.57
CA PHE A 780 -7.87 13.01 7.81
C PHE A 780 -9.05 12.88 8.79
N ARG A 781 -10.27 12.99 8.26
CA ARG A 781 -11.49 12.87 9.06
C ARG A 781 -11.63 11.48 9.68
N ASP A 782 -11.42 10.43 8.91
CA ASP A 782 -11.48 9.04 9.36
C ASP A 782 -10.50 8.77 10.49
N LEU A 783 -9.24 9.22 10.34
CA LEU A 783 -8.23 9.12 11.39
C LEU A 783 -8.64 9.90 12.64
N GLY A 784 -9.13 11.13 12.48
CA GLY A 784 -9.58 11.95 13.60
C GLY A 784 -10.71 11.28 14.40
N LEU A 785 -11.72 10.73 13.70
CA LEU A 785 -12.83 10.02 14.34
C LEU A 785 -12.38 8.73 15.02
N ALA A 786 -11.46 7.97 14.42
CA ALA A 786 -10.91 6.75 15.02
C ALA A 786 -10.08 7.06 16.28
N LEU A 787 -9.23 8.10 16.25
CA LEU A 787 -8.49 8.56 17.44
C LEU A 787 -9.41 8.99 18.58
N ALA A 788 -10.46 9.73 18.26
CA ALA A 788 -11.47 10.13 19.26
C ALA A 788 -12.15 8.92 19.90
N ALA A 789 -12.58 7.95 19.08
CA ALA A 789 -13.19 6.72 19.55
C ALA A 789 -12.23 5.81 20.34
N ALA A 790 -10.92 5.84 20.00
CA ALA A 790 -9.87 5.11 20.71
C ALA A 790 -9.43 5.77 22.04
N GLY A 791 -10.15 6.82 22.49
CA GLY A 791 -9.83 7.53 23.73
C GLY A 791 -8.61 8.46 23.63
N LYS A 792 -8.26 8.91 22.43
CA LYS A 792 -7.15 9.84 22.15
C LYS A 792 -7.65 11.19 21.63
N PRO A 793 -8.56 11.90 22.35
CA PRO A 793 -9.24 13.08 21.81
C PRO A 793 -8.29 14.23 21.49
N GLN A 794 -7.20 14.42 22.25
CA GLN A 794 -6.22 15.47 21.96
C GLN A 794 -5.51 15.23 20.62
N GLN A 795 -5.19 13.98 20.31
CA GLN A 795 -4.54 13.64 19.03
C GLN A 795 -5.51 13.76 17.84
N ALA A 796 -6.82 13.60 18.08
CA ALA A 796 -7.84 13.71 17.06
C ALA A 796 -8.03 15.14 16.54
N LEU A 797 -7.70 16.17 17.33
CA LEU A 797 -7.88 17.57 16.93
C LEU A 797 -7.08 17.94 15.69
N ALA A 798 -5.83 17.51 15.63
CA ALA A 798 -4.93 17.87 14.53
C ALA A 798 -5.46 17.39 13.17
N PRO A 799 -5.76 16.09 12.95
CA PRO A 799 -6.30 15.64 11.66
C PRO A 799 -7.66 16.26 11.35
N LEU A 800 -8.57 16.41 12.30
CA LEU A 800 -9.84 17.08 12.04
C LEU A 800 -9.67 18.55 11.65
N TYR A 801 -8.73 19.26 12.26
CA TYR A 801 -8.45 20.66 11.91
C TYR A 801 -7.77 20.80 10.54
N GLN A 802 -6.97 19.81 10.12
CA GLN A 802 -6.42 19.79 8.77
C GLN A 802 -7.51 19.77 7.69
N VAL A 803 -8.64 19.08 7.92
CA VAL A 803 -9.79 19.11 7.00
C VAL A 803 -10.34 20.52 6.84
N VAL A 804 -10.28 21.34 7.88
CA VAL A 804 -10.83 22.72 7.90
C VAL A 804 -9.93 23.71 7.17
N VAL A 805 -8.60 23.63 7.37
CA VAL A 805 -7.66 24.66 6.94
C VAL A 805 -6.97 24.39 5.60
N ARG A 806 -6.90 23.12 5.18
CA ARG A 806 -6.21 22.78 3.90
C ARG A 806 -7.06 23.16 2.69
N PRO A 807 -6.42 23.52 1.57
CA PRO A 807 -7.10 23.59 0.29
C PRO A 807 -7.44 22.18 -0.19
N TRP A 808 -8.68 21.99 -0.57
CA TRP A 808 -9.16 20.76 -1.17
C TRP A 808 -9.63 20.99 -2.60
N ASP A 809 -9.67 19.94 -3.40
CA ASP A 809 -10.33 19.97 -4.71
C ASP A 809 -11.80 20.39 -4.54
N SER A 810 -12.36 21.10 -5.53
CA SER A 810 -13.72 21.64 -5.47
C SER A 810 -14.80 20.59 -5.26
N ARG A 811 -14.53 19.32 -5.64
CA ARG A 811 -15.45 18.19 -5.38
C ARG A 811 -15.68 17.91 -3.89
N PHE A 812 -14.83 18.46 -3.00
CA PHE A 812 -14.96 18.34 -1.56
C PHE A 812 -15.48 19.63 -0.89
N ASP A 813 -16.08 20.55 -1.64
CA ASP A 813 -16.61 21.78 -1.06
C ASP A 813 -17.66 21.48 0.02
N GLY A 814 -17.56 22.18 1.14
CA GLY A 814 -18.46 21.98 2.31
C GLY A 814 -17.98 21.00 3.36
N ILE A 815 -16.96 20.14 3.10
CA ILE A 815 -16.48 19.17 4.07
C ILE A 815 -15.92 19.81 5.35
N ALA A 816 -15.38 21.02 5.25
CA ALA A 816 -14.86 21.76 6.39
C ALA A 816 -15.90 21.98 7.49
N LEU A 817 -17.17 22.25 7.12
CA LEU A 817 -18.25 22.44 8.08
C LEU A 817 -18.62 21.15 8.81
N ILE A 818 -18.58 20.02 8.13
CA ILE A 818 -18.85 18.70 8.72
C ILE A 818 -17.73 18.35 9.72
N ALA A 819 -16.48 18.57 9.35
CA ALA A 819 -15.34 18.36 10.23
C ALA A 819 -15.35 19.31 11.44
N LEU A 820 -15.83 20.57 11.27
CA LEU A 820 -16.01 21.52 12.36
C LEU A 820 -17.09 21.08 13.37
N ASP A 821 -18.22 20.53 12.90
CA ASP A 821 -19.21 19.95 13.78
C ASP A 821 -18.61 18.85 14.66
N GLU A 822 -17.75 17.99 14.08
CA GLU A 822 -17.10 16.88 14.78
C GLU A 822 -16.00 17.36 15.74
N LEU A 823 -15.19 18.31 15.31
CA LEU A 823 -14.13 18.91 16.11
C LEU A 823 -14.71 19.65 17.32
N THR A 824 -15.70 20.50 17.12
CA THR A 824 -16.32 21.29 18.20
C THR A 824 -17.08 20.43 19.19
N ASN A 825 -17.75 19.36 18.71
CA ASN A 825 -18.35 18.36 19.58
C ASN A 825 -17.29 17.66 20.45
N LEU A 826 -16.18 17.25 19.86
CA LEU A 826 -15.06 16.62 20.56
C LEU A 826 -14.51 17.54 21.67
N VAL A 827 -14.27 18.81 21.33
CA VAL A 827 -13.79 19.82 22.30
C VAL A 827 -14.79 20.01 23.45
N ALA A 828 -16.08 20.12 23.13
CA ALA A 828 -17.13 20.37 24.13
C ALA A 828 -17.34 19.22 25.12
N ARG A 829 -17.13 17.97 24.67
CA ARG A 829 -17.40 16.77 25.46
C ARG A 829 -16.18 16.19 26.18
N SER A 830 -14.99 16.61 25.82
CA SER A 830 -13.77 16.03 26.38
C SER A 830 -13.50 16.48 27.81
N THR A 831 -13.13 15.53 28.65
CA THR A 831 -12.69 15.74 30.03
C THR A 831 -11.39 14.94 30.25
N PRO A 832 -10.26 15.58 30.57
CA PRO A 832 -10.05 17.02 30.79
C PRO A 832 -10.21 17.87 29.51
N ARG A 833 -10.30 19.18 29.65
CA ARG A 833 -10.37 20.12 28.53
C ARG A 833 -9.16 19.94 27.59
N LEU A 834 -9.43 19.94 26.29
CA LEU A 834 -8.40 19.82 25.26
C LEU A 834 -7.65 21.16 25.05
N ASP A 835 -6.41 21.07 24.65
CA ASP A 835 -5.64 22.23 24.21
C ASP A 835 -6.05 22.62 22.77
N THR A 836 -6.68 23.79 22.65
CA THR A 836 -7.21 24.31 21.38
C THR A 836 -6.45 25.55 20.88
N ARG A 837 -5.27 25.87 21.44
CA ARG A 837 -4.50 27.08 21.08
C ARG A 837 -4.12 27.16 19.59
N SER A 838 -4.01 26.03 18.92
CA SER A 838 -3.72 25.94 17.48
C SER A 838 -4.94 26.13 16.58
N ILE A 839 -6.15 26.22 17.15
CA ILE A 839 -7.41 26.33 16.43
C ILE A 839 -7.91 27.76 16.48
N ASP A 840 -8.39 28.29 15.35
CA ASP A 840 -8.97 29.64 15.30
C ASP A 840 -10.19 29.74 16.25
N PRO A 841 -10.18 30.68 17.21
CA PRO A 841 -11.24 30.81 18.21
C PRO A 841 -12.64 31.04 17.61
N ARG A 842 -12.73 31.62 16.40
CA ARG A 842 -13.99 31.87 15.67
C ARG A 842 -14.73 30.58 15.34
N LEU A 843 -14.03 29.44 15.33
CA LEU A 843 -14.52 28.12 14.90
C LEU A 843 -14.95 27.22 16.09
N LEU A 844 -14.71 27.64 17.32
CA LEU A 844 -14.85 26.75 18.51
C LEU A 844 -16.26 26.67 19.12
N GLN A 845 -17.29 27.18 18.46
CA GLN A 845 -18.66 27.11 18.99
C GLN A 845 -19.28 25.72 18.73
N ALA A 846 -19.59 24.99 19.79
CA ALA A 846 -20.34 23.74 19.69
C ALA A 846 -21.84 24.02 19.41
N MET A 847 -22.44 23.18 18.60
CA MET A 847 -23.87 23.25 18.21
C MET A 847 -24.56 21.90 18.47
N PRO A 848 -25.08 21.65 19.66
CA PRO A 848 -25.81 20.42 19.95
C PRO A 848 -27.04 20.22 19.05
N LEU A 849 -27.30 18.98 18.67
CA LEU A 849 -28.40 18.57 17.79
C LEU A 849 -29.17 17.39 18.40
N ASP A 850 -30.47 17.34 18.17
CA ASP A 850 -31.30 16.17 18.55
C ASP A 850 -30.98 14.99 17.61
N LEU A 851 -30.74 15.32 16.32
CA LEU A 851 -30.49 14.32 15.31
C LEU A 851 -29.34 14.76 14.36
N ARG A 852 -28.40 13.88 14.14
CA ARG A 852 -27.36 14.00 13.12
C ARG A 852 -27.22 12.66 12.38
N VAL A 853 -27.29 12.71 11.06
CA VAL A 853 -27.08 11.56 10.18
C VAL A 853 -25.95 11.87 9.23
N VAL A 854 -24.96 10.99 9.12
CA VAL A 854 -23.82 11.14 8.23
C VAL A 854 -23.66 9.89 7.40
N LEU A 855 -23.63 10.04 6.08
CA LEU A 855 -23.37 9.00 5.10
C LEU A 855 -21.96 9.19 4.53
N SER A 856 -21.12 8.19 4.58
CA SER A 856 -19.78 8.16 3.97
C SER A 856 -19.64 6.92 3.09
N TRP A 857 -18.77 6.96 2.07
CA TRP A 857 -18.52 5.82 1.18
C TRP A 857 -17.03 5.69 0.84
N ASP A 858 -16.64 4.52 0.33
CA ASP A 858 -15.24 4.16 0.05
C ASP A 858 -14.81 4.35 -1.41
N ALA A 859 -15.72 4.78 -2.28
CA ALA A 859 -15.45 4.97 -3.70
C ALA A 859 -15.34 6.45 -4.06
N ASP A 860 -14.22 6.87 -4.66
CA ASP A 860 -14.07 8.18 -5.27
C ASP A 860 -14.94 8.29 -6.52
N ASN A 861 -15.40 9.51 -6.88
CA ASN A 861 -16.26 9.75 -8.03
C ASN A 861 -17.58 8.95 -8.05
N SER A 862 -18.06 8.56 -6.88
CA SER A 862 -19.39 7.98 -6.69
C SER A 862 -20.35 9.04 -6.18
N ASP A 863 -21.51 9.09 -6.82
CA ASP A 863 -22.60 10.03 -6.49
C ASP A 863 -23.61 9.30 -5.61
N MET A 864 -23.62 9.66 -4.33
CA MET A 864 -24.42 9.03 -3.28
C MET A 864 -25.19 10.10 -2.51
N ASP A 865 -26.51 10.06 -2.60
CA ASP A 865 -27.38 10.98 -1.90
C ASP A 865 -27.88 10.43 -0.55
N LEU A 866 -27.80 11.24 0.47
CA LEU A 866 -28.50 11.01 1.73
C LEU A 866 -29.91 11.65 1.68
N TRP A 867 -30.93 10.85 1.89
CA TRP A 867 -32.30 11.30 2.00
C TRP A 867 -32.82 11.06 3.42
N VAL A 868 -33.35 12.11 4.02
CA VAL A 868 -34.00 12.02 5.34
C VAL A 868 -35.41 12.57 5.26
N THR A 869 -36.40 11.72 5.48
CA THR A 869 -37.83 12.11 5.50
C THR A 869 -38.25 12.27 6.93
N ASP A 870 -38.87 13.41 7.26
CA ASP A 870 -39.38 13.78 8.57
C ASP A 870 -40.78 13.24 8.84
N PRO A 871 -41.32 13.38 10.08
CA PRO A 871 -42.66 12.93 10.43
C PRO A 871 -43.80 13.62 9.68
N ASN A 872 -43.55 14.77 9.03
CA ASN A 872 -44.51 15.44 8.15
C ASN A 872 -44.52 14.89 6.73
N GLY A 873 -43.60 13.97 6.41
CA GLY A 873 -43.37 13.46 5.07
C GLY A 873 -42.49 14.37 4.20
N GLU A 874 -41.92 15.44 4.77
CA GLU A 874 -40.97 16.30 4.04
C GLU A 874 -39.60 15.65 3.97
N ARG A 875 -39.04 15.58 2.76
CA ARG A 875 -37.72 14.98 2.49
C ARG A 875 -36.65 16.05 2.39
N ALA A 876 -35.60 15.92 3.22
CA ALA A 876 -34.34 16.61 3.06
C ALA A 876 -33.43 15.79 2.11
N TYR A 877 -32.89 16.44 1.07
CA TYR A 877 -31.98 15.87 0.09
C TYR A 877 -31.24 17.02 -0.64
N TYR A 878 -30.38 16.76 -1.61
CA TYR A 878 -29.63 17.81 -2.32
C TYR A 878 -30.52 18.92 -2.92
N GLY A 879 -31.71 18.58 -3.43
CA GLY A 879 -32.67 19.56 -4.00
C GLY A 879 -33.54 20.30 -2.97
N ASN A 880 -33.66 19.79 -1.73
CA ASN A 880 -34.36 20.42 -0.62
C ASN A 880 -33.50 20.38 0.64
N ARG A 881 -32.50 21.25 0.70
CA ARG A 881 -31.44 21.23 1.73
C ARG A 881 -31.90 21.82 3.08
N LEU A 882 -33.01 22.48 3.14
CA LEU A 882 -33.53 23.09 4.35
C LEU A 882 -35.04 22.82 4.47
N THR A 883 -35.42 21.93 5.38
CA THR A 883 -36.83 21.60 5.61
C THR A 883 -37.55 22.63 6.45
N TYR A 884 -38.87 22.64 6.39
CA TYR A 884 -39.75 23.52 7.19
C TYR A 884 -39.43 23.45 8.69
N GLN A 885 -39.09 22.28 9.20
CA GLN A 885 -38.73 22.08 10.61
C GLN A 885 -37.26 22.50 10.91
N GLY A 886 -36.52 22.97 9.95
CA GLY A 886 -35.12 23.37 10.10
C GLY A 886 -34.13 22.21 9.97
N GLY A 887 -34.52 21.09 9.44
CA GLY A 887 -33.58 20.04 9.04
C GLY A 887 -32.68 20.56 7.92
N GLN A 888 -31.36 20.50 8.12
CA GLN A 888 -30.37 21.03 7.19
C GLN A 888 -29.50 19.91 6.62
N MET A 889 -29.44 19.84 5.29
CA MET A 889 -28.55 18.96 4.54
C MET A 889 -27.23 19.69 4.23
N SER A 890 -26.12 18.96 4.22
CA SER A 890 -24.82 19.44 3.73
C SER A 890 -24.86 19.82 2.26
N GLN A 891 -23.72 20.24 1.72
CA GLN A 891 -23.56 20.31 0.28
C GLN A 891 -23.56 18.91 -0.32
N ASP A 892 -23.92 18.81 -1.57
CA ASP A 892 -23.95 17.62 -2.39
C ASP A 892 -22.54 17.28 -2.85
N PHE A 893 -22.12 16.01 -2.67
CA PHE A 893 -20.80 15.50 -3.04
C PHE A 893 -20.90 14.59 -4.26
N THR A 894 -21.09 15.18 -5.44
CA THR A 894 -21.26 14.45 -6.70
C THR A 894 -20.00 13.78 -7.26
N GLY A 895 -18.85 13.97 -6.62
CA GLY A 895 -17.57 13.52 -7.17
C GLY A 895 -16.47 13.20 -6.16
N GLY A 896 -16.82 12.84 -4.92
CA GLY A 896 -15.86 12.51 -3.87
C GLY A 896 -16.27 11.28 -3.08
N TYR A 897 -15.74 11.14 -1.86
CA TYR A 897 -16.07 10.08 -0.89
C TYR A 897 -17.20 10.46 0.08
N GLY A 898 -17.91 11.55 -0.15
CA GLY A 898 -18.72 12.19 0.86
C GLY A 898 -17.85 12.93 1.90
N PRO A 899 -18.33 13.08 3.13
CA PRO A 899 -19.62 12.61 3.66
C PRO A 899 -20.78 13.56 3.33
N GLU A 900 -21.99 13.04 3.21
CA GLU A 900 -23.20 13.83 3.29
C GLU A 900 -23.75 13.83 4.72
N GLN A 901 -24.24 15.00 5.14
CA GLN A 901 -24.70 15.19 6.50
C GLN A 901 -26.08 15.83 6.56
N PHE A 902 -26.99 15.23 7.31
CA PHE A 902 -28.23 15.85 7.79
C PHE A 902 -28.11 16.25 9.25
N SER A 903 -28.61 17.44 9.59
CA SER A 903 -28.57 17.99 10.94
C SER A 903 -29.92 18.59 11.31
N LEU A 904 -30.42 18.28 12.51
CA LEU A 904 -31.66 18.82 13.05
C LEU A 904 -31.47 19.16 14.55
N ARG A 905 -31.56 20.45 14.88
CA ARG A 905 -31.39 20.92 16.26
C ARG A 905 -32.46 20.43 17.19
N ASN A 906 -33.73 20.62 16.80
CA ASN A 906 -34.89 20.27 17.58
C ASN A 906 -35.77 19.34 16.75
N ALA A 907 -35.74 18.06 17.03
CA ALA A 907 -36.52 17.09 16.28
C ALA A 907 -38.02 17.10 16.74
N LYS A 908 -38.94 17.02 15.76
CA LYS A 908 -40.35 16.74 16.04
C LYS A 908 -40.51 15.28 16.43
N PRO A 909 -41.32 14.96 17.50
CA PRO A 909 -41.65 13.57 17.76
C PRO A 909 -42.32 12.90 16.56
N GLY A 910 -41.97 11.62 16.32
CA GLY A 910 -42.53 10.84 15.24
C GLY A 910 -41.45 10.05 14.47
N LYS A 911 -41.87 9.40 13.38
CA LYS A 911 -40.99 8.53 12.56
C LYS A 911 -40.17 9.34 11.57
N TYR A 912 -38.88 9.08 11.56
CA TYR A 912 -37.96 9.55 10.54
C TYR A 912 -37.49 8.35 9.71
N LYS A 913 -37.35 8.58 8.37
CA LYS A 913 -36.86 7.57 7.43
C LYS A 913 -35.54 8.04 6.84
N VAL A 914 -34.54 7.17 6.85
CA VAL A 914 -33.24 7.42 6.25
C VAL A 914 -33.04 6.49 5.07
N GLU A 915 -32.76 7.07 3.92
CA GLU A 915 -32.48 6.35 2.67
C GLU A 915 -31.15 6.82 2.08
N ALA A 916 -30.43 5.93 1.43
CA ALA A 916 -29.28 6.24 0.59
C ALA A 916 -29.66 5.96 -0.86
N ASN A 917 -29.40 6.91 -1.75
CA ASN A 917 -29.67 6.77 -3.16
C ASN A 917 -28.36 6.77 -3.93
N TYR A 918 -28.13 5.76 -4.77
CA TYR A 918 -26.94 5.63 -5.59
C TYR A 918 -27.22 6.06 -7.02
N PHE A 919 -26.69 7.19 -7.41
CA PHE A 919 -26.91 7.75 -8.74
C PHE A 919 -25.96 7.19 -9.79
N GLY A 920 -24.73 6.85 -9.41
CA GLY A 920 -23.76 6.28 -10.34
C GLY A 920 -22.30 6.40 -9.87
N SER A 921 -21.42 5.64 -10.49
CA SER A 921 -19.97 5.79 -10.38
C SER A 921 -19.39 6.07 -11.75
N ARG A 922 -18.52 7.07 -11.84
CA ARG A 922 -17.74 7.38 -13.05
C ARG A 922 -16.44 6.58 -13.11
N GLN A 923 -16.10 5.84 -12.05
CA GLN A 923 -14.93 4.97 -12.00
C GLN A 923 -15.28 3.55 -12.43
N GLN A 924 -14.37 2.88 -13.15
CA GLN A 924 -14.36 1.42 -13.24
C GLN A 924 -13.91 0.87 -11.87
N LEU A 925 -14.87 0.42 -11.08
CA LEU A 925 -14.60 -0.12 -9.75
C LEU A 925 -13.84 -1.44 -9.87
N VAL A 926 -12.60 -1.46 -9.40
CA VAL A 926 -11.79 -2.67 -9.26
C VAL A 926 -12.37 -3.62 -8.19
N THR A 927 -13.18 -3.10 -7.26
CA THR A 927 -13.75 -3.85 -6.13
C THR A 927 -15.22 -4.27 -6.30
N GLY A 928 -15.86 -3.97 -7.42
CA GLY A 928 -17.18 -4.47 -7.79
C GLY A 928 -18.38 -3.96 -6.98
N ALA A 929 -18.20 -3.35 -5.81
CA ALA A 929 -19.27 -2.80 -4.99
C ALA A 929 -18.78 -1.63 -4.14
N THR A 930 -19.59 -0.59 -3.98
CA THR A 930 -19.30 0.53 -3.09
C THR A 930 -19.78 0.23 -1.67
N THR A 931 -18.91 0.45 -0.68
CA THR A 931 -19.26 0.30 0.74
C THR A 931 -19.71 1.63 1.30
N LEU A 932 -20.93 1.66 1.85
CA LEU A 932 -21.51 2.80 2.54
C LEU A 932 -21.35 2.61 4.03
N MET A 933 -21.01 3.69 4.74
CA MET A 933 -21.09 3.77 6.19
C MET A 933 -22.05 4.89 6.58
N LEU A 934 -23.15 4.53 7.23
CA LEU A 934 -24.07 5.49 7.83
C LEU A 934 -23.83 5.55 9.33
N ARG A 935 -23.64 6.76 9.84
CA ARG A 935 -23.63 7.05 11.27
C ARG A 935 -24.84 7.89 11.64
N LEU A 936 -25.68 7.35 12.48
CA LEU A 936 -26.84 8.05 13.04
C LEU A 936 -26.53 8.38 14.50
N THR A 937 -26.65 9.65 14.84
CA THR A 937 -26.39 10.14 16.21
C THR A 937 -27.62 10.88 16.74
N THR A 938 -28.06 10.50 17.93
CA THR A 938 -29.06 11.26 18.68
C THR A 938 -28.40 12.02 19.82
N HIS A 939 -28.99 13.16 20.20
CA HIS A 939 -28.49 14.06 21.25
C HIS A 939 -27.00 14.43 21.03
N TRP A 940 -26.61 14.66 19.76
CA TRP A 940 -25.28 15.08 19.39
C TRP A 940 -24.77 16.27 20.21
N GLY A 941 -23.58 16.20 20.75
CA GLY A 941 -22.95 17.27 21.54
C GLY A 941 -23.43 17.32 22.98
N THR A 942 -24.23 16.38 23.46
CA THR A 942 -24.69 16.31 24.86
C THR A 942 -24.15 15.07 25.56
N ALA A 943 -24.32 15.04 26.92
CA ALA A 943 -23.97 13.84 27.70
C ALA A 943 -24.85 12.61 27.38
N LYS A 944 -25.99 12.81 26.72
CA LYS A 944 -26.92 11.75 26.32
C LYS A 944 -26.69 11.24 24.90
N GLN A 945 -25.62 11.65 24.23
CA GLN A 945 -25.35 11.25 22.87
C GLN A 945 -25.27 9.72 22.73
N LYS A 946 -26.03 9.20 21.76
CA LYS A 946 -25.98 7.79 21.35
C LYS A 946 -25.67 7.73 19.85
N ASP A 947 -24.73 6.87 19.48
CA ASP A 947 -24.31 6.63 18.10
C ASP A 947 -24.71 5.23 17.66
N GLN A 948 -25.18 5.12 16.42
CA GLN A 948 -25.34 3.84 15.74
C GLN A 948 -24.65 3.92 14.38
N MET A 949 -23.94 2.86 14.00
CA MET A 949 -23.28 2.74 12.72
C MET A 949 -23.79 1.53 11.95
N VAL A 950 -24.06 1.71 10.67
CA VAL A 950 -24.41 0.66 9.74
C VAL A 950 -23.48 0.74 8.55
N THR A 951 -22.92 -0.40 8.15
CA THR A 951 -22.16 -0.53 6.93
C THR A 951 -22.95 -1.38 5.95
N MET A 952 -23.05 -0.93 4.71
CA MET A 952 -23.80 -1.57 3.64
C MET A 952 -22.96 -1.64 2.37
N ARG A 953 -23.30 -2.55 1.48
CA ARG A 953 -22.65 -2.67 0.17
C ARG A 953 -23.69 -2.52 -0.93
N LEU A 954 -23.44 -1.58 -1.86
CA LEU A 954 -24.27 -1.35 -3.03
C LEU A 954 -23.61 -1.95 -4.26
N LYS A 955 -24.37 -2.73 -5.03
CA LYS A 955 -23.87 -3.45 -6.20
C LYS A 955 -24.22 -2.79 -7.52
N ASP A 956 -25.43 -2.28 -7.62
CA ASP A 956 -26.00 -1.83 -8.88
C ASP A 956 -26.17 -0.31 -8.90
N ARG A 957 -26.08 0.26 -10.09
CA ARG A 957 -26.36 1.67 -10.35
C ARG A 957 -27.87 1.91 -10.23
N ALA A 958 -28.23 3.09 -9.70
CA ALA A 958 -29.62 3.53 -9.56
C ALA A 958 -30.46 2.72 -8.54
N GLU A 959 -29.90 2.39 -7.40
CA GLU A 959 -30.62 1.73 -6.31
C GLU A 959 -30.85 2.72 -5.16
N THR A 960 -32.12 2.83 -4.73
CA THR A 960 -32.45 3.51 -3.48
C THR A 960 -32.62 2.48 -2.37
N VAL A 961 -31.78 2.54 -1.35
CA VAL A 961 -31.78 1.60 -0.25
C VAL A 961 -32.29 2.26 1.00
N LEU A 962 -33.32 1.65 1.62
CA LEU A 962 -33.77 2.01 2.94
C LEU A 962 -32.70 1.61 3.97
N VAL A 963 -32.06 2.58 4.57
CA VAL A 963 -31.02 2.34 5.58
C VAL A 963 -31.63 2.10 6.94
N GLY A 964 -32.73 2.78 7.27
CA GLY A 964 -33.47 2.57 8.52
C GLY A 964 -34.60 3.55 8.76
N GLU A 965 -35.46 3.17 9.70
CA GLU A 965 -36.49 4.04 10.28
C GLU A 965 -36.23 4.15 11.78
N PHE A 966 -36.46 5.31 12.33
CA PHE A 966 -36.38 5.50 13.79
C PHE A 966 -37.46 6.47 14.27
N GLU A 967 -37.83 6.33 15.54
CA GLU A 967 -38.85 7.14 16.16
C GLU A 967 -38.23 8.06 17.20
N VAL A 968 -38.45 9.38 17.04
CA VAL A 968 -38.18 10.38 18.08
C VAL A 968 -39.44 10.51 18.95
N ARG A 969 -39.30 10.33 20.26
CA ARG A 969 -40.40 10.43 21.25
C ARG A 969 -40.37 11.74 22.00
#